data_88aa886b8075f2aa32b9b4eca5e20608
#
_entry.id   88aa886b8075f2aa32b9b4eca5e20608
#
_cell.length_a   1.000
_cell.length_b   1.000
_cell.length_c   1.000
_cell.angle_alpha   90.00
_cell.angle_beta   90.00
_cell.angle_gamma   90.00
#
_symmetry.space_group_name_H-M   'P 1'
#
loop_
_entity.id
_entity.type
_entity.pdbx_description
1 polymer ?
#
loop_
_entity_poly.entity_id
_entity_poly.type
_entity_poly.pdbx_seq_one_letter_code
_entity_poly.pdbx_strand_id
1 'polypeptide(L)'
;LEYYCNNRSLIIDSIHIADIAITKFNELNQDNKTKKDFVKSLFTIIMYGGNIATWEKEFGITNDDYKLTPFVNDFIDEILMLADVVINLPQYKPIKTQVFKKEKTKRIKQIDYENANKKDKRKKDAVFDVDKFHVKSCKTLSIILQDIERLIILDAFAFLQVLHKVTITSYNYDGFQVLKSTFDTDLIPLLNKEIAKKWKYIEFIVKPFSPQLDMTLIPEPIPVIDVNEFNLIESYEYKKSYIERFIVHCQTPSMYVVLNADGDVINKTTSTKLLESYNHFKYNDEDGKEKSFMGRWVGDPNKHSLSKYEYNPPPVKTPSYNFNAWNGWAIDHIEYKKADTTKIYNHIRFMAGLSNTEEVYEYLLNWFAWCVQFPALKTMVCLIFYGKQRSGKSCIAENLLSVIMGKRKLMVTGSVDKIFGKHSEVGDKHLVVLNEANGKDTKNIHEVIKDAISRETVITDPKGIEAFESTDYVNYIMTTNNISAVDVPSDDSRFMPIAVNNCLIGNIDYFKELRADMDDIDVMGSFYDDLMKRDLTGWNACTYRPMTDLKSDMVELSISPYQEFINWLYIDLSCEFNDNNNIISYTGSDLYYMFKRFWGECGRFNQPSTQTKFGIELKRLDGVECKKIQGVMKYKITRIG
;
A
#
# COMPACT_ATOMS: atom_id res chain seq x y z
N LEU A 1 -28.95 11.85 28.51
CA LEU A 1 -28.16 10.59 28.30
C LEU A 1 -28.96 9.35 28.68
N GLU A 2 -29.59 9.33 29.88
CA GLU A 2 -30.42 8.21 30.35
C GLU A 2 -31.59 7.92 29.40
N TYR A 3 -32.25 8.96 28.89
CA TYR A 3 -33.31 8.85 27.89
C TYR A 3 -32.78 8.19 26.60
N TYR A 4 -31.63 8.61 26.10
CA TYR A 4 -31.04 8.05 24.87
C TYR A 4 -30.58 6.60 25.02
N CYS A 5 -30.00 6.25 26.19
CA CYS A 5 -29.61 4.88 26.48
C CYS A 5 -30.80 3.92 26.51
N ASN A 6 -31.95 4.39 27.05
CA ASN A 6 -33.16 3.58 27.19
C ASN A 6 -34.02 3.51 25.91
N ASN A 7 -33.80 4.42 24.95
CA ASN A 7 -34.58 4.56 23.71
C ASN A 7 -33.75 4.41 22.45
N ARG A 8 -32.82 3.47 22.39
CA ARG A 8 -31.93 3.22 21.26
C ARG A 8 -32.65 3.00 19.92
N SER A 9 -33.86 2.44 19.94
CA SER A 9 -34.70 2.28 18.75
C SER A 9 -35.10 3.61 18.11
N LEU A 10 -35.35 4.66 18.92
CA LEU A 10 -35.70 5.99 18.42
C LEU A 10 -34.55 6.62 17.62
N ILE A 11 -33.30 6.28 17.94
CA ILE A 11 -32.13 6.77 17.20
C ILE A 11 -32.15 6.21 15.77
N ILE A 12 -32.46 4.92 15.61
CA ILE A 12 -32.51 4.27 14.28
C ILE A 12 -33.64 4.84 13.42
N ASP A 13 -34.79 5.17 14.05
CA ASP A 13 -35.96 5.71 13.38
C ASP A 13 -35.93 7.24 13.20
N SER A 14 -34.93 7.90 13.78
CA SER A 14 -34.80 9.36 13.70
C SER A 14 -34.36 9.87 12.32
N ILE A 15 -33.89 8.98 11.45
CA ILE A 15 -33.45 9.29 10.10
C ILE A 15 -34.12 8.34 9.12
N HIS A 16 -34.84 8.89 8.15
CA HIS A 16 -35.36 8.13 7.02
C HIS A 16 -34.40 8.28 5.85
N ILE A 17 -33.62 7.23 5.58
CA ILE A 17 -32.68 7.16 4.46
C ILE A 17 -33.33 6.32 3.37
N ALA A 18 -33.27 6.79 2.13
CA ALA A 18 -33.79 6.05 0.98
C ALA A 18 -32.95 4.79 0.74
N ASP A 19 -33.61 3.63 0.55
CA ASP A 19 -32.92 2.37 0.34
C ASP A 19 -32.01 2.40 -0.90
N ILE A 20 -32.37 3.19 -1.91
CA ILE A 20 -31.55 3.40 -3.10
C ILE A 20 -30.21 4.07 -2.79
N ALA A 21 -30.17 4.98 -1.81
CA ALA A 21 -28.93 5.62 -1.38
C ALA A 21 -27.99 4.64 -0.67
N ILE A 22 -28.54 3.77 0.18
CA ILE A 22 -27.79 2.69 0.85
C ILE A 22 -27.25 1.69 -0.16
N THR A 23 -28.07 1.26 -1.11
CA THR A 23 -27.68 0.33 -2.18
C THR A 23 -26.56 0.93 -3.03
N LYS A 24 -26.72 2.17 -3.46
CA LYS A 24 -25.70 2.90 -4.26
C LYS A 24 -24.37 3.04 -3.51
N PHE A 25 -24.41 3.37 -2.22
CA PHE A 25 -23.20 3.44 -1.39
C PHE A 25 -22.51 2.08 -1.32
N ASN A 26 -23.26 1.02 -1.02
CA ASN A 26 -22.72 -0.33 -0.89
C ASN A 26 -22.13 -0.84 -2.19
N GLU A 27 -22.78 -0.56 -3.34
CA GLU A 27 -22.26 -0.91 -4.66
C GLU A 27 -20.96 -0.16 -4.98
N LEU A 28 -20.90 1.16 -4.72
CA LEU A 28 -19.73 1.99 -5.01
C LEU A 28 -18.53 1.64 -4.13
N ASN A 29 -18.77 1.30 -2.86
CA ASN A 29 -17.72 1.05 -1.88
C ASN A 29 -17.50 -0.44 -1.59
N GLN A 30 -18.27 -1.32 -2.23
CA GLN A 30 -18.27 -2.77 -1.98
C GLN A 30 -18.44 -3.09 -0.49
N ASP A 31 -19.34 -2.39 0.17
CA ASP A 31 -19.63 -2.50 1.58
C ASP A 31 -21.04 -3.15 1.77
N ASN A 32 -21.35 -3.56 2.98
CA ASN A 32 -22.64 -4.12 3.38
C ASN A 32 -23.28 -3.28 4.49
N LYS A 33 -23.16 -1.97 4.41
CA LYS A 33 -23.77 -1.04 5.38
C LYS A 33 -25.28 -1.14 5.36
N THR A 34 -25.85 -1.12 6.54
CA THR A 34 -27.31 -1.10 6.76
C THR A 34 -27.76 0.32 7.09
N LYS A 35 -29.08 0.56 7.07
CA LYS A 35 -29.66 1.81 7.59
C LYS A 35 -29.13 2.17 8.97
N LYS A 36 -29.01 1.17 9.85
CA LYS A 36 -28.49 1.33 11.20
C LYS A 36 -27.06 1.88 11.23
N ASP A 37 -26.22 1.47 10.29
CA ASP A 37 -24.82 1.91 10.22
C ASP A 37 -24.74 3.37 9.77
N PHE A 38 -25.54 3.79 8.80
CA PHE A 38 -25.65 5.19 8.38
C PHE A 38 -26.11 6.09 9.51
N VAL A 39 -27.17 5.69 10.21
CA VAL A 39 -27.72 6.44 11.35
C VAL A 39 -26.69 6.54 12.47
N LYS A 40 -26.09 5.42 12.87
CA LYS A 40 -25.06 5.36 13.91
C LYS A 40 -23.86 6.27 13.56
N SER A 41 -23.45 6.29 12.31
CA SER A 41 -22.33 7.11 11.86
C SER A 41 -22.64 8.61 12.01
N LEU A 42 -23.84 9.08 11.65
CA LEU A 42 -24.19 10.48 11.84
C LEU A 42 -24.04 10.93 13.30
N PHE A 43 -24.63 10.17 14.24
CA PHE A 43 -24.53 10.51 15.66
C PHE A 43 -23.09 10.47 16.16
N THR A 44 -22.29 9.51 15.69
CA THR A 44 -20.86 9.43 16.01
C THR A 44 -20.11 10.66 15.46
N ILE A 45 -20.34 11.03 14.21
CA ILE A 45 -19.70 12.20 13.57
C ILE A 45 -20.03 13.48 14.36
N ILE A 46 -21.28 13.67 14.76
CA ILE A 46 -21.71 14.84 15.54
C ILE A 46 -20.99 14.87 16.90
N MET A 47 -20.96 13.74 17.62
CA MET A 47 -20.28 13.64 18.92
C MET A 47 -18.78 13.96 18.81
N TYR A 48 -18.14 13.64 17.69
CA TYR A 48 -16.72 13.92 17.43
C TYR A 48 -16.48 15.28 16.74
N GLY A 49 -17.50 16.15 16.68
CA GLY A 49 -17.36 17.53 16.21
C GLY A 49 -17.49 17.73 14.72
N GLY A 50 -17.94 16.71 13.99
CA GLY A 50 -18.40 16.83 12.63
C GLY A 50 -19.81 17.44 12.54
N ASN A 51 -20.38 17.44 11.34
CA ASN A 51 -21.73 17.92 11.08
C ASN A 51 -22.41 17.09 9.99
N ILE A 52 -23.65 17.38 9.67
CA ILE A 52 -24.43 16.70 8.63
C ILE A 52 -23.68 16.71 7.28
N ALA A 53 -23.09 17.83 6.88
CA ALA A 53 -22.33 17.92 5.63
C ALA A 53 -21.07 17.00 5.63
N THR A 54 -20.49 16.71 6.80
CA THR A 54 -19.40 15.73 6.93
C THR A 54 -19.93 14.32 6.68
N TRP A 55 -21.09 13.99 7.22
CA TRP A 55 -21.77 12.73 7.03
C TRP A 55 -22.22 12.50 5.58
N GLU A 56 -22.83 13.53 4.97
CA GLU A 56 -23.19 13.52 3.54
C GLU A 56 -22.00 13.21 2.66
N LYS A 57 -20.86 13.86 2.92
CA LYS A 57 -19.63 13.65 2.17
C LYS A 57 -19.05 12.25 2.37
N GLU A 58 -19.11 11.70 3.58
CA GLU A 58 -18.59 10.39 3.90
C GLU A 58 -19.38 9.28 3.18
N PHE A 59 -20.70 9.42 3.11
CA PHE A 59 -21.57 8.44 2.49
C PHE A 59 -21.95 8.76 1.03
N GLY A 60 -21.51 9.90 0.49
CA GLY A 60 -21.82 10.32 -0.87
C GLY A 60 -23.32 10.55 -1.11
N ILE A 61 -24.05 10.99 -0.07
CA ILE A 61 -25.49 11.26 -0.09
C ILE A 61 -25.75 12.77 -0.09
N THR A 62 -26.97 13.13 -0.48
CA THR A 62 -27.44 14.53 -0.55
C THR A 62 -28.73 14.70 0.25
N ASN A 63 -29.17 15.94 0.43
CA ASN A 63 -30.42 16.25 1.13
C ASN A 63 -31.66 15.55 0.57
N ASP A 64 -31.62 15.07 -0.69
CA ASP A 64 -32.73 14.35 -1.32
C ASP A 64 -32.78 12.87 -0.92
N ASP A 65 -31.70 12.35 -0.39
CA ASP A 65 -31.54 10.93 -0.06
C ASP A 65 -32.01 10.57 1.37
N TYR A 66 -32.30 11.58 2.20
CA TYR A 66 -32.70 11.33 3.58
C TYR A 66 -33.66 12.42 4.12
N LYS A 67 -34.35 12.10 5.22
CA LYS A 67 -35.15 13.04 6.03
C LYS A 67 -34.77 12.88 7.49
N LEU A 68 -34.44 13.99 8.14
CA LEU A 68 -34.18 14.03 9.58
C LEU A 68 -35.49 14.34 10.33
N THR A 69 -35.70 13.66 11.44
CA THR A 69 -36.73 14.05 12.40
C THR A 69 -36.23 15.24 13.25
N PRO A 70 -37.13 16.02 13.87
CA PRO A 70 -36.75 17.10 14.80
C PRO A 70 -35.77 16.65 15.89
N PHE A 71 -35.89 15.40 16.35
CA PHE A 71 -35.01 14.77 17.31
C PHE A 71 -33.51 14.88 16.98
N VAL A 72 -33.15 14.80 15.70
CA VAL A 72 -31.73 14.90 15.29
C VAL A 72 -31.19 16.31 15.53
N ASN A 73 -31.98 17.33 15.23
CA ASN A 73 -31.60 18.72 15.47
C ASN A 73 -31.50 19.03 16.98
N ASP A 74 -32.48 18.57 17.75
CA ASP A 74 -32.47 18.70 19.21
C ASP A 74 -31.23 18.01 19.82
N PHE A 75 -30.88 16.82 19.31
CA PHE A 75 -29.67 16.10 19.73
C PHE A 75 -28.40 16.89 19.39
N ILE A 76 -28.29 17.48 18.19
CA ILE A 76 -27.13 18.30 17.80
C ILE A 76 -26.97 19.49 18.76
N ASP A 77 -28.04 20.20 19.03
CA ASP A 77 -28.03 21.38 19.91
C ASP A 77 -27.64 20.97 21.34
N GLU A 78 -28.19 19.89 21.85
CA GLU A 78 -27.91 19.38 23.19
C GLU A 78 -26.45 18.92 23.34
N ILE A 79 -25.88 18.22 22.34
CA ILE A 79 -24.47 17.81 22.36
C ILE A 79 -23.54 19.03 22.31
N LEU A 80 -23.86 20.06 21.53
CA LEU A 80 -23.07 21.30 21.51
C LEU A 80 -23.08 21.99 22.87
N MET A 81 -24.23 22.09 23.51
CA MET A 81 -24.35 22.64 24.87
C MET A 81 -23.59 21.80 25.90
N LEU A 82 -23.73 20.47 25.86
CA LEU A 82 -23.00 19.56 26.73
C LEU A 82 -21.48 19.67 26.53
N ALA A 83 -21.01 19.78 25.29
CA ALA A 83 -19.61 19.97 25.01
C ALA A 83 -19.06 21.21 25.71
N ASP A 84 -19.76 22.34 25.63
CA ASP A 84 -19.35 23.59 26.27
C ASP A 84 -19.34 23.50 27.80
N VAL A 85 -20.26 22.78 28.39
CA VAL A 85 -20.29 22.55 29.84
C VAL A 85 -19.13 21.65 30.26
N VAL A 86 -19.00 20.47 29.61
CA VAL A 86 -18.04 19.42 29.99
C VAL A 86 -16.60 19.90 29.88
N ILE A 87 -16.23 20.56 28.79
CA ILE A 87 -14.84 21.03 28.59
C ILE A 87 -14.40 22.12 29.57
N ASN A 88 -15.37 22.76 30.26
CA ASN A 88 -15.09 23.79 31.25
C ASN A 88 -15.05 23.24 32.69
N LEU A 89 -15.33 21.97 32.91
CA LEU A 89 -15.18 21.33 34.22
C LEU A 89 -13.69 21.32 34.64
N PRO A 90 -13.40 21.60 35.94
CA PRO A 90 -12.03 21.73 36.43
C PRO A 90 -11.13 20.55 36.10
N GLN A 91 -11.64 19.30 36.19
CA GLN A 91 -10.90 18.08 35.92
C GLN A 91 -10.43 17.94 34.48
N TYR A 92 -11.09 18.59 33.51
CA TYR A 92 -10.75 18.51 32.08
C TYR A 92 -9.93 19.70 31.56
N LYS A 93 -9.61 20.67 32.43
CA LYS A 93 -8.77 21.82 32.09
C LYS A 93 -7.40 21.44 31.50
N PRO A 94 -6.69 20.41 31.99
CA PRO A 94 -5.43 19.96 31.39
C PRO A 94 -5.62 19.48 29.94
N ILE A 95 -6.65 18.69 29.68
CA ILE A 95 -6.98 18.17 28.32
C ILE A 95 -7.31 19.33 27.40
N LYS A 96 -8.18 20.28 27.81
CA LYS A 96 -8.52 21.48 27.06
C LYS A 96 -7.27 22.26 26.66
N THR A 97 -6.35 22.46 27.61
CA THR A 97 -5.09 23.20 27.36
C THR A 97 -4.19 22.46 26.38
N GLN A 98 -4.08 21.14 26.49
CA GLN A 98 -3.28 20.32 25.56
C GLN A 98 -3.86 20.33 24.13
N VAL A 99 -5.16 20.18 24.00
CA VAL A 99 -5.86 20.24 22.71
C VAL A 99 -5.65 21.60 22.05
N PHE A 100 -5.82 22.70 22.80
CA PHE A 100 -5.58 24.04 22.31
C PHE A 100 -4.15 24.22 21.79
N LYS A 101 -3.15 23.79 22.54
CA LYS A 101 -1.72 23.85 22.12
C LYS A 101 -1.47 23.08 20.82
N LYS A 102 -2.00 21.86 20.72
CA LYS A 102 -1.86 20.99 19.53
C LYS A 102 -2.49 21.63 18.30
N GLU A 103 -3.71 22.11 18.41
CA GLU A 103 -4.43 22.72 17.29
C GLU A 103 -3.82 24.07 16.89
N LYS A 104 -3.36 24.87 17.83
CA LYS A 104 -2.60 26.10 17.57
C LYS A 104 -1.35 25.79 16.73
N THR A 105 -0.55 24.80 17.14
CA THR A 105 0.66 24.39 16.40
C THR A 105 0.32 23.90 14.99
N LYS A 106 -0.76 23.13 14.84
CA LYS A 106 -1.22 22.65 13.54
C LYS A 106 -1.63 23.82 12.62
N ARG A 107 -2.35 24.79 13.15
CA ARG A 107 -2.80 25.96 12.38
C ARG A 107 -1.63 26.86 11.97
N ILE A 108 -0.65 27.06 12.82
CA ILE A 108 0.59 27.78 12.49
C ILE A 108 1.30 27.10 11.32
N LYS A 109 1.56 25.80 11.41
CA LYS A 109 2.21 25.03 10.33
C LYS A 109 1.42 25.10 9.01
N GLN A 110 0.10 25.11 9.08
CA GLN A 110 -0.76 25.25 7.90
C GLN A 110 -0.60 26.63 7.27
N ILE A 111 -0.58 27.70 8.07
CA ILE A 111 -0.37 29.07 7.60
C ILE A 111 1.02 29.21 6.96
N ASP A 112 2.05 28.64 7.57
CA ASP A 112 3.42 28.64 7.02
C ASP A 112 3.44 27.93 5.66
N TYR A 113 2.77 26.78 5.55
CA TYR A 113 2.64 26.05 4.29
C TYR A 113 1.86 26.85 3.23
N GLU A 114 0.73 27.46 3.61
CA GLU A 114 -0.09 28.30 2.72
C GLU A 114 0.72 29.51 2.21
N ASN A 115 1.52 30.15 3.08
CA ASN A 115 2.39 31.27 2.73
C ASN A 115 3.52 30.84 1.79
N ALA A 116 4.15 29.70 2.07
CA ALA A 116 5.22 29.15 1.23
C ALA A 116 4.76 28.77 -0.18
N ASN A 117 3.50 28.29 -0.33
CA ASN A 117 2.93 27.83 -1.59
C ASN A 117 1.99 28.85 -2.26
N LYS A 118 2.09 30.10 -1.90
CA LYS A 118 1.24 31.19 -2.36
C LYS A 118 1.44 31.47 -3.86
N LYS A 119 0.39 31.36 -4.65
CA LYS A 119 0.42 31.61 -6.09
C LYS A 119 0.63 33.09 -6.47
N ASP A 120 0.15 34.01 -5.65
CA ASP A 120 0.32 35.47 -5.86
C ASP A 120 1.21 36.05 -4.76
N LYS A 121 2.47 36.30 -5.08
CA LYS A 121 3.49 36.87 -4.19
C LYS A 121 3.20 38.33 -3.75
N ARG A 122 2.21 39.02 -4.35
CA ARG A 122 1.79 40.40 -3.98
C ARG A 122 0.83 40.44 -2.81
N LYS A 123 0.19 39.32 -2.46
CA LYS A 123 -0.69 39.27 -1.28
C LYS A 123 0.16 39.21 -0.01
N LYS A 124 -0.22 39.93 1.04
CA LYS A 124 0.42 39.87 2.35
C LYS A 124 0.36 38.41 2.89
N ASP A 125 1.40 38.00 3.60
CA ASP A 125 1.42 36.71 4.27
C ASP A 125 0.33 36.65 5.34
N ALA A 126 -0.32 35.50 5.45
CA ALA A 126 -1.23 35.24 6.53
C ALA A 126 -0.43 35.09 7.84
N VAL A 127 -0.90 35.75 8.89
CA VAL A 127 -0.29 35.68 10.22
C VAL A 127 -1.25 35.00 11.17
N PHE A 128 -0.73 34.18 12.06
CA PHE A 128 -1.54 33.53 13.09
C PHE A 128 -2.06 34.58 14.09
N ASP A 129 -3.37 34.71 14.18
CA ASP A 129 -4.06 35.60 15.11
C ASP A 129 -4.60 34.76 16.27
N VAL A 130 -4.01 34.91 17.46
CA VAL A 130 -4.39 34.15 18.64
C VAL A 130 -5.76 34.54 19.17
N ASP A 131 -6.17 35.80 19.00
CA ASP A 131 -7.45 36.31 19.53
C ASP A 131 -8.65 35.80 18.71
N LYS A 132 -8.41 35.45 17.45
CA LYS A 132 -9.42 34.87 16.56
C LYS A 132 -9.35 33.34 16.50
N PHE A 133 -8.38 32.73 17.18
CA PHE A 133 -8.22 31.30 17.13
C PHE A 133 -9.05 30.59 18.21
N HIS A 134 -10.06 29.85 17.78
CA HIS A 134 -10.92 29.05 18.65
C HIS A 134 -10.89 27.57 18.25
N VAL A 135 -10.82 26.70 19.24
CA VAL A 135 -10.98 25.25 19.05
C VAL A 135 -12.45 24.90 19.34
N LYS A 136 -13.09 24.20 18.40
CA LYS A 136 -14.49 23.76 18.59
C LYS A 136 -14.60 22.89 19.86
N SER A 137 -15.59 23.14 20.70
CA SER A 137 -15.83 22.43 21.97
C SER A 137 -15.93 20.93 21.78
N CYS A 138 -16.64 20.46 20.75
CA CYS A 138 -16.76 19.03 20.43
C CYS A 138 -15.43 18.34 20.15
N LYS A 139 -14.42 19.04 19.64
CA LYS A 139 -13.09 18.46 19.44
C LYS A 139 -12.38 18.16 20.75
N THR A 140 -12.56 19.01 21.75
CA THR A 140 -12.04 18.75 23.10
C THR A 140 -12.89 17.68 23.80
N LEU A 141 -14.21 17.69 23.63
CA LEU A 141 -15.11 16.66 24.14
C LEU A 141 -14.73 15.27 23.61
N SER A 142 -14.43 15.15 22.33
CA SER A 142 -13.97 13.89 21.70
C SER A 142 -12.76 13.29 22.44
N ILE A 143 -11.76 14.10 22.77
CA ILE A 143 -10.57 13.62 23.51
C ILE A 143 -10.93 13.23 24.96
N ILE A 144 -11.85 13.97 25.59
CA ILE A 144 -12.34 13.63 26.93
C ILE A 144 -13.08 12.29 26.91
N LEU A 145 -13.93 12.04 25.91
CA LEU A 145 -14.66 10.78 25.78
C LEU A 145 -13.70 9.60 25.57
N GLN A 146 -12.67 9.76 24.74
CA GLN A 146 -11.64 8.74 24.55
C GLN A 146 -10.85 8.46 25.84
N ASP A 147 -10.57 9.48 26.65
CA ASP A 147 -9.90 9.27 27.94
C ASP A 147 -10.81 8.56 28.95
N ILE A 148 -12.11 8.87 28.95
CA ILE A 148 -13.12 8.14 29.75
C ILE A 148 -13.20 6.67 29.32
N GLU A 149 -13.26 6.39 28.01
CA GLU A 149 -13.26 5.04 27.45
C GLU A 149 -12.03 4.25 27.93
N ARG A 150 -10.85 4.87 27.85
CA ARG A 150 -9.60 4.31 28.37
C ARG A 150 -9.69 3.97 29.87
N LEU A 151 -10.26 4.85 30.69
CA LEU A 151 -10.41 4.62 32.12
C LEU A 151 -11.36 3.45 32.40
N ILE A 152 -12.45 3.31 31.66
CA ILE A 152 -13.38 2.18 31.76
C ILE A 152 -12.66 0.86 31.44
N ILE A 153 -11.87 0.82 30.39
CA ILE A 153 -11.07 -0.35 30.02
C ILE A 153 -10.06 -0.70 31.12
N LEU A 154 -9.39 0.29 31.72
CA LEU A 154 -8.45 0.06 32.81
C LEU A 154 -9.15 -0.49 34.07
N ASP A 155 -10.34 -0.01 34.42
CA ASP A 155 -11.12 -0.55 35.51
C ASP A 155 -11.54 -2.02 35.25
N ALA A 156 -11.92 -2.34 34.01
CA ALA A 156 -12.20 -3.71 33.57
C ALA A 156 -10.95 -4.61 33.62
N PHE A 157 -9.77 -4.11 33.24
CA PHE A 157 -8.50 -4.82 33.38
C PHE A 157 -8.17 -5.13 34.82
N ALA A 158 -8.31 -4.14 35.72
CA ALA A 158 -8.06 -4.34 37.14
C ALA A 158 -8.95 -5.46 37.70
N PHE A 159 -10.22 -5.50 37.33
CA PHE A 159 -11.14 -6.56 37.74
C PHE A 159 -10.72 -7.93 37.15
N LEU A 160 -10.56 -8.04 35.85
CA LEU A 160 -10.31 -9.33 35.21
C LEU A 160 -8.89 -9.85 35.46
N GLN A 161 -7.87 -9.04 35.27
CA GLN A 161 -6.48 -9.49 35.36
C GLN A 161 -5.98 -9.61 36.81
N VAL A 162 -6.27 -8.63 37.66
CA VAL A 162 -5.76 -8.62 39.03
C VAL A 162 -6.58 -9.52 39.94
N LEU A 163 -7.92 -9.42 39.88
CA LEU A 163 -8.79 -10.17 40.78
C LEU A 163 -9.09 -11.60 40.30
N HIS A 164 -9.29 -11.79 38.98
CA HIS A 164 -9.71 -13.07 38.42
C HIS A 164 -8.63 -13.78 37.60
N LYS A 165 -7.41 -13.22 37.51
CA LYS A 165 -6.25 -13.83 36.83
C LYS A 165 -6.48 -14.14 35.35
N VAL A 166 -7.38 -13.42 34.69
CA VAL A 166 -7.65 -13.54 33.27
C VAL A 166 -6.48 -12.95 32.48
N THR A 167 -5.99 -13.67 31.49
CA THR A 167 -4.93 -13.17 30.61
C THR A 167 -5.54 -12.33 29.50
N ILE A 168 -5.18 -11.05 29.46
CA ILE A 168 -5.57 -10.11 28.39
C ILE A 168 -4.48 -10.17 27.33
N THR A 169 -4.87 -10.47 26.08
CA THR A 169 -3.94 -10.68 24.97
C THR A 169 -3.75 -9.45 24.09
N SER A 170 -4.80 -8.66 23.92
CA SER A 170 -4.73 -7.38 23.24
C SER A 170 -5.87 -6.47 23.68
N TYR A 171 -5.74 -5.16 23.43
CA TYR A 171 -6.89 -4.29 23.60
C TYR A 171 -7.07 -3.37 22.39
N ASN A 172 -8.32 -3.06 22.08
CA ASN A 172 -8.76 -2.16 21.03
C ASN A 172 -9.48 -0.97 21.70
N TYR A 173 -9.85 0.04 20.93
CA TYR A 173 -10.42 1.29 21.42
C TYR A 173 -11.60 1.13 22.39
N ASP A 174 -12.53 0.22 22.10
CA ASP A 174 -13.78 0.01 22.83
C ASP A 174 -13.89 -1.37 23.51
N GLY A 175 -12.78 -2.13 23.54
CA GLY A 175 -12.78 -3.48 24.08
C GLY A 175 -11.38 -4.10 24.15
N PHE A 176 -11.34 -5.37 24.52
CA PHE A 176 -10.09 -6.14 24.62
C PHE A 176 -10.34 -7.62 24.37
N GLN A 177 -9.27 -8.32 24.06
CA GLN A 177 -9.28 -9.76 23.85
C GLN A 177 -8.70 -10.46 25.09
N VAL A 178 -9.26 -11.61 25.42
CA VAL A 178 -8.80 -12.45 26.53
C VAL A 178 -8.45 -13.85 26.04
N LEU A 179 -7.49 -14.48 26.70
CA LEU A 179 -7.13 -15.85 26.41
C LEU A 179 -8.26 -16.78 26.90
N LYS A 180 -8.88 -17.52 25.98
CA LYS A 180 -10.04 -18.37 26.24
C LYS A 180 -9.83 -19.38 27.38
N SER A 181 -8.63 -19.91 27.54
CA SER A 181 -8.28 -20.85 28.62
C SER A 181 -8.26 -20.23 30.02
N THR A 182 -8.24 -18.89 30.11
CA THR A 182 -8.21 -18.16 31.40
C THR A 182 -9.49 -17.39 31.67
N PHE A 183 -10.47 -17.45 30.77
CA PHE A 183 -11.70 -16.66 30.86
C PHE A 183 -12.94 -17.55 30.88
N ASP A 184 -13.79 -17.29 31.86
CA ASP A 184 -15.14 -17.85 31.97
C ASP A 184 -16.17 -16.77 31.65
N THR A 185 -17.17 -17.09 30.83
CA THR A 185 -18.26 -16.16 30.48
C THR A 185 -19.09 -15.73 31.70
N ASP A 186 -19.13 -16.53 32.78
CA ASP A 186 -19.79 -16.21 34.01
C ASP A 186 -19.17 -15.01 34.75
N LEU A 187 -17.96 -14.60 34.34
CA LEU A 187 -17.32 -13.37 34.82
C LEU A 187 -17.96 -12.09 34.24
N ILE A 188 -18.68 -12.15 33.14
CA ILE A 188 -19.29 -10.95 32.52
C ILE A 188 -20.34 -10.29 33.41
N PRO A 189 -21.31 -11.00 33.97
CA PRO A 189 -22.25 -10.40 34.91
C PRO A 189 -21.56 -9.77 36.14
N LEU A 190 -20.49 -10.40 36.64
CA LEU A 190 -19.71 -9.89 37.76
C LEU A 190 -18.92 -8.63 37.38
N LEU A 191 -18.28 -8.63 36.22
CA LEU A 191 -17.60 -7.47 35.65
C LEU A 191 -18.58 -6.31 35.50
N ASN A 192 -19.73 -6.53 34.87
CA ASN A 192 -20.72 -5.50 34.63
C ASN A 192 -21.26 -4.92 35.94
N LYS A 193 -21.47 -5.76 36.98
CA LYS A 193 -21.85 -5.31 38.32
C LYS A 193 -20.78 -4.44 38.98
N GLU A 194 -19.49 -4.77 38.78
CA GLU A 194 -18.39 -3.98 39.31
C GLU A 194 -18.26 -2.65 38.59
N ILE A 195 -18.26 -2.69 37.26
CA ILE A 195 -18.16 -1.51 36.41
C ILE A 195 -19.31 -0.54 36.65
N ALA A 196 -20.53 -1.04 36.80
CA ALA A 196 -21.73 -0.22 37.08
C ALA A 196 -21.65 0.61 38.37
N LYS A 197 -20.79 0.25 39.32
CA LYS A 197 -20.57 1.06 40.53
C LYS A 197 -20.03 2.45 40.23
N LYS A 198 -19.21 2.56 39.19
CA LYS A 198 -18.56 3.81 38.78
C LYS A 198 -19.10 4.33 37.44
N TRP A 199 -19.45 3.42 36.53
CA TRP A 199 -19.83 3.69 35.14
C TRP A 199 -21.23 3.13 34.85
N LYS A 200 -22.27 3.81 35.31
CA LYS A 200 -23.67 3.34 35.40
C LYS A 200 -24.28 2.81 34.11
N TYR A 201 -23.82 3.29 32.95
CA TYR A 201 -24.43 3.00 31.64
C TYR A 201 -23.52 2.18 30.71
N ILE A 202 -22.47 1.59 31.27
CA ILE A 202 -21.51 0.78 30.49
C ILE A 202 -21.75 -0.70 30.78
N GLU A 203 -21.79 -1.48 29.74
CA GLU A 203 -21.94 -2.93 29.79
C GLU A 203 -20.95 -3.60 28.83
N PHE A 204 -20.20 -4.56 29.34
CA PHE A 204 -19.35 -5.44 28.58
C PHE A 204 -20.14 -6.64 28.08
N ILE A 205 -19.94 -7.00 26.81
CA ILE A 205 -20.53 -8.19 26.19
C ILE A 205 -19.44 -9.00 25.51
N VAL A 206 -19.59 -10.31 25.48
CA VAL A 206 -18.72 -11.18 24.67
C VAL A 206 -19.15 -11.09 23.22
N LYS A 207 -18.23 -10.67 22.36
CA LYS A 207 -18.39 -10.82 20.91
C LYS A 207 -17.60 -12.05 20.48
N PRO A 208 -18.21 -13.03 19.82
CA PRO A 208 -17.49 -14.16 19.29
C PRO A 208 -16.44 -13.65 18.29
N PHE A 209 -15.25 -14.21 18.36
CA PHE A 209 -14.21 -13.94 17.38
C PHE A 209 -14.72 -14.37 16.01
N SER A 210 -14.73 -13.47 15.05
CA SER A 210 -15.04 -13.85 13.68
C SER A 210 -13.92 -14.78 13.19
N PRO A 211 -14.22 -15.99 12.70
CA PRO A 211 -13.19 -16.99 12.33
C PRO A 211 -12.42 -16.64 11.04
N GLN A 212 -12.26 -15.37 10.72
CA GLN A 212 -11.52 -14.92 9.53
C GLN A 212 -10.00 -14.92 9.69
N LEU A 213 -9.48 -15.17 10.89
CA LEU A 213 -8.08 -15.50 11.11
C LEU A 213 -7.99 -16.99 11.39
N ASP A 214 -7.63 -17.74 10.37
CA ASP A 214 -7.20 -19.12 10.55
C ASP A 214 -5.88 -19.10 11.33
N MET A 215 -5.97 -19.37 12.64
CA MET A 215 -4.81 -19.39 13.53
C MET A 215 -3.82 -20.51 13.17
N THR A 216 -4.24 -21.47 12.34
CA THR A 216 -3.34 -22.50 11.80
C THR A 216 -2.43 -21.96 10.70
N LEU A 217 -2.74 -20.77 10.17
CA LEU A 217 -1.94 -20.05 9.17
C LEU A 217 -0.95 -19.03 9.78
N ILE A 218 -0.91 -18.87 11.10
CA ILE A 218 0.21 -18.18 11.74
C ILE A 218 1.29 -19.26 11.86
N PRO A 219 2.34 -19.23 11.03
CA PRO A 219 3.47 -20.11 11.27
C PRO A 219 3.92 -19.81 12.70
N GLU A 220 4.06 -20.82 13.54
CA GLU A 220 4.77 -20.66 14.80
C GLU A 220 6.05 -19.90 14.48
N PRO A 221 6.39 -18.84 15.24
CA PRO A 221 7.66 -18.17 15.03
C PRO A 221 8.73 -19.25 15.17
N ILE A 222 9.29 -19.69 14.05
CA ILE A 222 10.39 -20.65 14.02
C ILE A 222 11.47 -19.98 14.86
N PRO A 223 11.84 -20.51 16.02
CA PRO A 223 12.95 -19.95 16.78
C PRO A 223 14.16 -20.03 15.87
N VAL A 224 14.62 -18.89 15.40
CA VAL A 224 15.77 -18.79 14.49
C VAL A 224 17.00 -19.46 15.10
N ILE A 225 17.08 -19.39 16.43
CA ILE A 225 18.14 -20.03 17.21
C ILE A 225 17.46 -20.70 18.41
N ASP A 226 17.58 -22.02 18.53
CA ASP A 226 17.01 -22.73 19.68
C ASP A 226 17.82 -22.43 20.93
N VAL A 227 17.19 -21.68 21.86
CA VAL A 227 17.78 -21.32 23.14
C VAL A 227 18.09 -22.54 24.00
N ASN A 228 17.27 -23.59 23.93
CA ASN A 228 17.48 -24.79 24.71
C ASN A 228 18.70 -25.58 24.19
N GLU A 229 18.80 -25.75 22.87
CA GLU A 229 19.96 -26.36 22.25
C GLU A 229 21.24 -25.55 22.56
N PHE A 230 21.19 -24.23 22.42
CA PHE A 230 22.29 -23.33 22.75
C PHE A 230 22.74 -23.48 24.21
N ASN A 231 21.82 -23.59 25.16
CA ASN A 231 22.14 -23.67 26.59
C ASN A 231 22.78 -25.03 26.95
N LEU A 232 22.52 -26.11 26.19
CA LEU A 232 23.17 -27.41 26.40
C LEU A 232 24.64 -27.39 25.97
N ILE A 233 25.08 -26.44 25.19
CA ILE A 233 26.47 -26.32 24.75
C ILE A 233 27.28 -25.68 25.88
N GLU A 234 28.33 -26.34 26.35
CA GLU A 234 29.14 -25.84 27.47
C GLU A 234 30.24 -24.88 27.03
N SER A 235 30.99 -25.23 25.98
CA SER A 235 32.15 -24.46 25.52
C SER A 235 31.78 -23.20 24.74
N TYR A 236 32.48 -22.09 24.99
CA TYR A 236 32.33 -20.86 24.18
C TYR A 236 32.58 -21.13 22.69
N GLU A 237 33.58 -21.89 22.32
CA GLU A 237 33.90 -22.18 20.91
C GLU A 237 32.78 -22.96 20.21
N TYR A 238 32.18 -23.94 20.90
CA TYR A 238 31.04 -24.64 20.36
C TYR A 238 29.77 -23.76 20.29
N LYS A 239 29.53 -22.91 21.30
CA LYS A 239 28.48 -21.91 21.25
C LYS A 239 28.68 -20.94 20.08
N LYS A 240 29.93 -20.51 19.85
CA LYS A 240 30.32 -19.68 18.72
C LYS A 240 30.03 -20.35 17.38
N SER A 241 30.50 -21.60 17.20
CA SER A 241 30.22 -22.36 15.98
C SER A 241 28.72 -22.57 15.74
N TYR A 242 27.93 -22.73 16.79
CA TYR A 242 26.47 -22.85 16.71
C TYR A 242 25.83 -21.55 16.22
N ILE A 243 26.17 -20.41 16.84
CA ILE A 243 25.61 -19.11 16.49
C ILE A 243 26.03 -18.67 15.08
N GLU A 244 27.25 -18.94 14.67
CA GLU A 244 27.79 -18.59 13.35
C GLU A 244 27.14 -19.33 12.19
N ARG A 245 26.31 -20.33 12.45
CA ARG A 245 25.39 -20.94 11.46
C ARG A 245 24.23 -20.02 11.11
N PHE A 246 23.83 -19.14 12.01
CA PHE A 246 22.64 -18.29 11.92
C PHE A 246 22.96 -16.80 11.85
N ILE A 247 24.14 -16.38 12.29
CA ILE A 247 24.52 -14.97 12.33
C ILE A 247 25.87 -14.78 11.66
N VAL A 248 25.91 -13.95 10.64
CA VAL A 248 27.12 -13.58 9.89
C VAL A 248 27.36 -12.08 10.04
N HIS A 249 28.61 -11.71 10.29
CA HIS A 249 29.03 -10.30 10.26
C HIS A 249 29.48 -9.95 8.84
N CYS A 250 28.92 -8.88 8.25
CA CYS A 250 29.41 -8.26 7.01
C CYS A 250 30.13 -6.96 7.35
N GLN A 251 31.29 -6.74 6.73
CA GLN A 251 32.11 -5.54 6.99
C GLN A 251 31.61 -4.34 6.19
N THR A 252 31.10 -4.58 4.98
CA THR A 252 30.63 -3.52 4.08
C THR A 252 29.25 -3.86 3.50
N PRO A 253 28.18 -3.14 3.87
CA PRO A 253 28.15 -2.23 5.03
C PRO A 253 28.34 -3.01 6.34
N SER A 254 28.81 -2.33 7.40
CA SER A 254 29.00 -2.97 8.69
C SER A 254 27.65 -3.33 9.32
N MET A 255 27.31 -4.63 9.25
CA MET A 255 26.04 -5.15 9.76
C MET A 255 26.14 -6.63 10.13
N TYR A 256 25.16 -7.08 10.88
CA TYR A 256 24.94 -8.50 11.18
C TYR A 256 23.74 -9.01 10.40
N VAL A 257 23.92 -10.10 9.69
CA VAL A 257 22.88 -10.79 8.93
C VAL A 257 22.41 -11.97 9.75
N VAL A 258 21.12 -12.06 10.01
CA VAL A 258 20.51 -13.19 10.74
C VAL A 258 19.78 -14.06 9.74
N LEU A 259 20.03 -15.36 9.80
CA LEU A 259 19.51 -16.37 8.89
C LEU A 259 18.50 -17.28 9.61
N ASN A 260 17.53 -17.83 8.86
CA ASN A 260 16.73 -18.96 9.33
C ASN A 260 17.49 -20.31 9.11
N ALA A 261 16.84 -21.41 9.44
CA ALA A 261 17.41 -22.75 9.25
C ALA A 261 17.69 -23.08 7.79
N ASP A 262 16.93 -22.50 6.86
CA ASP A 262 17.06 -22.72 5.41
C ASP A 262 18.12 -21.80 4.78
N GLY A 263 18.74 -20.92 5.57
CA GLY A 263 19.75 -19.96 5.10
C GLY A 263 19.19 -18.66 4.53
N ASP A 264 17.88 -18.43 4.63
CA ASP A 264 17.28 -17.16 4.22
C ASP A 264 17.63 -16.03 5.19
N VAL A 265 17.93 -14.86 4.66
CA VAL A 265 18.11 -13.64 5.44
C VAL A 265 16.79 -13.20 6.06
N ILE A 266 16.65 -13.31 7.37
CA ILE A 266 15.45 -12.90 8.10
C ILE A 266 15.57 -11.53 8.73
N ASN A 267 16.78 -11.08 9.00
CA ASN A 267 17.03 -9.75 9.56
C ASN A 267 18.42 -9.24 9.17
N LYS A 268 18.52 -7.93 9.02
CA LYS A 268 19.77 -7.17 8.92
C LYS A 268 19.79 -6.18 10.08
N THR A 269 20.83 -6.19 10.91
CA THR A 269 20.82 -5.47 12.16
C THR A 269 22.20 -4.91 12.51
N THR A 270 22.22 -3.94 13.42
CA THR A 270 23.44 -3.39 14.00
C THR A 270 23.87 -4.19 15.22
N SER A 271 25.15 -4.03 15.65
CA SER A 271 25.65 -4.66 16.86
C SER A 271 24.79 -4.34 18.10
N THR A 272 24.35 -3.11 18.26
CA THR A 272 23.54 -2.68 19.40
C THR A 272 22.22 -3.44 19.47
N LYS A 273 21.47 -3.48 18.37
CA LYS A 273 20.19 -4.21 18.31
C LYS A 273 20.39 -5.71 18.44
N LEU A 274 21.49 -6.26 17.89
CA LEU A 274 21.84 -7.66 18.04
C LEU A 274 22.06 -8.02 19.52
N LEU A 275 22.83 -7.19 20.23
CA LEU A 275 23.07 -7.38 21.67
C LEU A 275 21.78 -7.32 22.49
N GLU A 276 20.88 -6.38 22.18
CA GLU A 276 19.57 -6.28 22.84
C GLU A 276 18.70 -7.50 22.59
N SER A 277 18.60 -7.95 21.33
CA SER A 277 17.72 -9.07 20.92
C SER A 277 18.17 -10.41 21.50
N TYR A 278 19.48 -10.61 21.64
CA TYR A 278 20.08 -11.89 22.06
C TYR A 278 20.79 -11.81 23.43
N ASN A 279 20.41 -10.84 24.28
CA ASN A 279 20.98 -10.65 25.61
C ASN A 279 20.79 -11.86 26.54
N HIS A 280 19.81 -12.71 26.28
CA HIS A 280 19.52 -13.91 27.04
C HIS A 280 20.49 -15.08 26.74
N PHE A 281 21.32 -15.02 25.69
CA PHE A 281 22.36 -15.99 25.43
C PHE A 281 23.56 -15.76 26.37
N LYS A 282 23.83 -16.73 27.23
CA LYS A 282 24.86 -16.66 28.27
C LYS A 282 25.88 -17.76 28.09
N TYR A 283 27.05 -17.55 28.67
CA TYR A 283 28.09 -18.56 28.84
C TYR A 283 28.79 -18.35 30.18
N ASN A 284 29.35 -19.40 30.73
CA ASN A 284 30.18 -19.31 31.92
C ASN A 284 31.64 -19.07 31.51
N ASP A 285 32.30 -18.13 32.14
CA ASP A 285 33.73 -17.91 31.97
C ASP A 285 34.56 -18.96 32.75
N GLU A 286 35.87 -18.83 32.69
CA GLU A 286 36.81 -19.77 33.36
C GLU A 286 36.62 -19.82 34.88
N ASP A 287 36.09 -18.73 35.47
CA ASP A 287 35.77 -18.62 36.89
C ASP A 287 34.37 -19.12 37.22
N GLY A 288 33.61 -19.63 36.25
CA GLY A 288 32.24 -20.08 36.40
C GLY A 288 31.21 -18.98 36.48
N LYS A 289 31.56 -17.71 36.18
CA LYS A 289 30.63 -16.57 36.18
C LYS A 289 29.86 -16.50 34.87
N GLU A 290 28.55 -16.37 34.99
CA GLU A 290 27.68 -16.15 33.85
C GLU A 290 27.92 -14.77 33.20
N LYS A 291 28.19 -14.74 31.91
CA LYS A 291 28.42 -13.54 31.11
C LYS A 291 27.62 -13.56 29.81
N SER A 292 27.41 -12.37 29.22
CA SER A 292 26.78 -12.23 27.92
C SER A 292 27.63 -12.89 26.84
N PHE A 293 27.07 -13.92 26.18
CA PHE A 293 27.72 -14.57 25.05
C PHE A 293 27.88 -13.60 23.87
N MET A 294 26.80 -12.91 23.50
CA MET A 294 26.81 -11.99 22.36
C MET A 294 27.77 -10.81 22.57
N GLY A 295 27.91 -10.34 23.81
CA GLY A 295 28.88 -9.28 24.14
C GLY A 295 30.32 -9.70 23.86
N ARG A 296 30.67 -10.95 24.21
CA ARG A 296 32.00 -11.51 23.91
C ARG A 296 32.13 -11.77 22.40
N TRP A 297 31.13 -12.39 21.76
CA TRP A 297 31.18 -12.77 20.35
C TRP A 297 31.28 -11.56 19.41
N VAL A 298 30.55 -10.47 19.66
CA VAL A 298 30.63 -9.24 18.85
C VAL A 298 32.03 -8.64 18.90
N GLY A 299 32.72 -8.71 20.05
CA GLY A 299 34.09 -8.27 20.23
C GLY A 299 35.16 -9.27 19.80
N ASP A 300 34.80 -10.50 19.46
CA ASP A 300 35.75 -11.56 19.07
C ASP A 300 36.38 -11.24 17.69
N PRO A 301 37.73 -11.05 17.61
CA PRO A 301 38.40 -10.79 16.34
C PRO A 301 38.31 -11.97 15.36
N ASN A 302 38.09 -13.16 15.87
CA ASN A 302 37.97 -14.42 15.09
C ASN A 302 36.52 -14.81 14.81
N LYS A 303 35.53 -13.91 15.06
CA LYS A 303 34.15 -14.20 14.67
C LYS A 303 34.02 -14.34 13.16
N HIS A 304 33.07 -15.14 12.71
CA HIS A 304 32.77 -15.30 11.29
C HIS A 304 32.40 -13.96 10.66
N SER A 305 33.29 -13.38 9.88
CA SER A 305 33.14 -12.09 9.21
C SER A 305 33.45 -12.22 7.74
N LEU A 306 32.54 -11.71 6.91
CA LEU A 306 32.67 -11.63 5.46
C LEU A 306 32.84 -10.17 5.02
N SER A 307 33.52 -9.95 3.89
CA SER A 307 33.87 -8.61 3.45
C SER A 307 32.66 -7.78 3.05
N LYS A 308 31.79 -8.34 2.21
CA LYS A 308 30.68 -7.60 1.62
C LYS A 308 29.39 -8.41 1.65
N TYR A 309 28.28 -7.72 1.79
CA TYR A 309 26.94 -8.26 1.55
C TYR A 309 26.56 -8.12 0.08
N GLU A 310 26.18 -9.21 -0.56
CA GLU A 310 25.73 -9.24 -1.95
C GLU A 310 24.43 -10.07 -2.07
N TYR A 311 23.69 -9.83 -3.13
CA TYR A 311 22.51 -10.61 -3.50
C TYR A 311 22.67 -10.99 -4.98
N ASN A 312 23.29 -12.14 -5.23
CA ASN A 312 23.70 -12.58 -6.55
C ASN A 312 23.03 -13.93 -6.89
N PRO A 313 21.92 -13.91 -7.64
CA PRO A 313 21.34 -15.14 -8.17
C PRO A 313 22.23 -15.74 -9.29
N PRO A 314 22.14 -17.07 -9.53
CA PRO A 314 22.88 -17.73 -10.58
C PRO A 314 22.52 -17.16 -11.98
N PRO A 315 23.46 -17.11 -12.91
CA PRO A 315 24.83 -17.66 -12.88
C PRO A 315 25.89 -16.72 -12.27
N VAL A 316 25.49 -15.62 -11.62
CA VAL A 316 26.43 -14.65 -11.04
C VAL A 316 27.18 -15.29 -9.88
N LYS A 317 28.52 -15.23 -9.93
CA LYS A 317 29.37 -15.82 -8.89
C LYS A 317 29.70 -14.79 -7.82
N THR A 318 29.47 -15.14 -6.56
CA THR A 318 29.91 -14.37 -5.40
C THR A 318 31.26 -14.88 -4.93
N PRO A 319 32.29 -14.01 -4.72
CA PRO A 319 33.54 -14.41 -4.11
C PRO A 319 33.33 -15.06 -2.74
N SER A 320 34.11 -16.07 -2.39
CA SER A 320 33.94 -16.81 -1.12
C SER A 320 34.14 -15.98 0.14
N TYR A 321 34.79 -14.84 0.03
CA TYR A 321 34.97 -13.88 1.12
C TYR A 321 33.82 -12.87 1.25
N ASN A 322 32.79 -12.92 0.38
CA ASN A 322 31.57 -12.13 0.45
C ASN A 322 30.40 -13.01 0.88
N PHE A 323 29.42 -12.41 1.52
CA PHE A 323 28.15 -13.04 1.86
C PHE A 323 27.18 -12.92 0.70
N ASN A 324 26.70 -14.05 0.16
CA ASN A 324 25.61 -14.05 -0.81
C ASN A 324 24.28 -14.31 -0.11
N ALA A 325 23.38 -13.35 -0.17
CA ALA A 325 22.03 -13.44 0.40
C ALA A 325 21.06 -14.27 -0.47
N TRP A 326 21.47 -14.62 -1.69
CA TRP A 326 20.71 -15.53 -2.53
C TRP A 326 20.95 -16.99 -2.10
N ASN A 327 19.86 -17.71 -1.81
CA ASN A 327 19.91 -19.13 -1.42
C ASN A 327 18.93 -20.03 -2.20
N GLY A 328 18.56 -19.64 -3.43
CA GLY A 328 17.57 -20.39 -4.24
C GLY A 328 16.14 -19.85 -4.09
N TRP A 329 15.21 -20.48 -4.76
CA TRP A 329 13.78 -20.24 -4.57
C TRP A 329 13.27 -21.00 -3.35
N ALA A 330 12.18 -20.52 -2.71
CA ALA A 330 11.62 -21.22 -1.56
C ALA A 330 11.18 -22.65 -1.91
N ILE A 331 10.66 -22.86 -3.10
CA ILE A 331 10.22 -24.16 -3.60
C ILE A 331 11.38 -25.15 -3.77
N ASP A 332 12.62 -24.69 -4.00
CA ASP A 332 13.81 -25.54 -4.19
C ASP A 332 14.19 -26.30 -2.90
N HIS A 333 13.70 -25.85 -1.75
CA HIS A 333 13.99 -26.43 -0.43
C HIS A 333 12.90 -27.39 0.07
N ILE A 334 11.87 -27.66 -0.75
CA ILE A 334 10.70 -28.43 -0.35
C ILE A 334 10.52 -29.62 -1.28
N GLU A 335 10.29 -30.81 -0.71
CA GLU A 335 9.92 -31.99 -1.49
C GLU A 335 8.43 -31.92 -1.88
N TYR A 336 8.11 -32.19 -3.14
CA TYR A 336 6.75 -32.24 -3.65
C TYR A 336 6.57 -33.35 -4.69
N LYS A 337 5.32 -33.71 -4.92
CA LYS A 337 4.92 -34.74 -5.88
C LYS A 337 4.21 -34.09 -7.05
N LYS A 338 4.14 -34.80 -8.18
CA LYS A 338 3.41 -34.34 -9.35
C LYS A 338 1.91 -34.29 -9.04
N ALA A 339 1.29 -33.13 -9.28
CA ALA A 339 -0.13 -32.87 -9.08
C ALA A 339 -0.75 -32.15 -10.28
N ASP A 340 -2.09 -32.03 -10.29
CA ASP A 340 -2.84 -31.35 -11.35
C ASP A 340 -2.76 -29.82 -11.19
N THR A 341 -2.27 -29.15 -12.22
CA THR A 341 -2.08 -27.70 -12.28
C THR A 341 -3.17 -27.00 -13.11
N THR A 342 -4.17 -27.74 -13.59
CA THR A 342 -5.18 -27.24 -14.55
C THR A 342 -5.87 -25.97 -14.08
N LYS A 343 -6.19 -25.86 -12.79
CA LYS A 343 -6.89 -24.69 -12.24
C LYS A 343 -6.01 -23.44 -12.23
N ILE A 344 -4.72 -23.60 -11.94
CA ILE A 344 -3.71 -22.49 -12.01
C ILE A 344 -3.64 -21.97 -13.44
N TYR A 345 -3.48 -22.85 -14.43
CA TYR A 345 -3.45 -22.47 -15.85
C TYR A 345 -4.74 -21.80 -16.31
N ASN A 346 -5.89 -22.33 -15.91
CA ASN A 346 -7.19 -21.72 -16.21
C ASN A 346 -7.30 -20.31 -15.64
N HIS A 347 -6.80 -20.11 -14.42
CA HIS A 347 -6.83 -18.77 -13.82
C HIS A 347 -5.90 -17.79 -14.54
N ILE A 348 -4.70 -18.22 -14.94
CA ILE A 348 -3.80 -17.40 -15.76
C ILE A 348 -4.48 -17.03 -17.08
N ARG A 349 -5.24 -17.96 -17.71
CA ARG A 349 -6.01 -17.70 -18.93
C ARG A 349 -7.11 -16.66 -18.71
N PHE A 350 -7.82 -16.70 -17.58
CA PHE A 350 -8.77 -15.63 -17.20
C PHE A 350 -8.08 -14.28 -17.04
N MET A 351 -6.88 -14.27 -16.48
CA MET A 351 -6.10 -13.05 -16.30
C MET A 351 -5.55 -12.48 -17.61
N ALA A 352 -5.40 -13.31 -18.65
CA ALA A 352 -5.01 -12.87 -19.98
C ALA A 352 -6.06 -12.01 -20.70
N GLY A 353 -7.27 -11.89 -20.13
CA GLY A 353 -8.32 -11.00 -20.63
C GLY A 353 -9.19 -11.61 -21.72
N LEU A 354 -9.84 -10.75 -22.50
CA LEU A 354 -10.78 -11.14 -23.55
C LEU A 354 -10.24 -10.85 -24.97
N SER A 355 -9.25 -9.95 -25.08
CA SER A 355 -8.63 -9.56 -26.35
C SER A 355 -7.30 -10.28 -26.51
N ASN A 356 -7.10 -10.95 -27.63
CA ASN A 356 -5.88 -11.73 -27.94
C ASN A 356 -5.50 -12.71 -26.81
N THR A 357 -6.49 -13.34 -26.19
CA THR A 357 -6.35 -14.11 -24.95
C THR A 357 -5.23 -15.16 -25.02
N GLU A 358 -5.14 -15.91 -26.13
CA GLU A 358 -4.13 -16.96 -26.27
C GLU A 358 -2.71 -16.40 -26.34
N GLU A 359 -2.50 -15.34 -27.11
CA GLU A 359 -1.20 -14.69 -27.23
C GLU A 359 -0.75 -14.05 -25.90
N VAL A 360 -1.68 -13.37 -25.20
CA VAL A 360 -1.44 -12.79 -23.88
C VAL A 360 -1.18 -13.88 -22.84
N TYR A 361 -1.93 -14.98 -22.88
CA TYR A 361 -1.76 -16.13 -22.00
C TYR A 361 -0.36 -16.76 -22.15
N GLU A 362 0.08 -17.04 -23.38
CA GLU A 362 1.42 -17.55 -23.66
C GLU A 362 2.51 -16.57 -23.22
N TYR A 363 2.28 -15.29 -23.43
CA TYR A 363 3.19 -14.24 -22.96
C TYR A 363 3.32 -14.22 -21.45
N LEU A 364 2.20 -14.34 -20.70
CA LEU A 364 2.23 -14.39 -19.23
C LEU A 364 3.01 -15.59 -18.73
N LEU A 365 2.79 -16.77 -19.30
CA LEU A 365 3.53 -17.98 -18.94
C LEU A 365 5.02 -17.84 -19.21
N ASN A 366 5.40 -17.26 -20.36
CA ASN A 366 6.80 -16.98 -20.69
C ASN A 366 7.42 -15.96 -19.74
N TRP A 367 6.67 -14.92 -19.36
CA TRP A 367 7.13 -13.92 -18.42
C TRP A 367 7.38 -14.51 -17.01
N PHE A 368 6.47 -15.37 -16.53
CA PHE A 368 6.65 -16.07 -15.26
C PHE A 368 7.83 -17.06 -15.33
N ALA A 369 7.92 -17.82 -16.41
CA ALA A 369 9.04 -18.73 -16.62
C ALA A 369 10.39 -18.01 -16.69
N TRP A 370 10.46 -16.85 -17.35
CA TRP A 370 11.67 -16.01 -17.37
C TRP A 370 12.12 -15.62 -15.97
N CYS A 371 11.18 -15.15 -15.14
CA CYS A 371 11.49 -14.74 -13.77
C CYS A 371 12.09 -15.86 -12.92
N VAL A 372 11.70 -17.12 -13.13
CA VAL A 372 12.20 -18.25 -12.34
C VAL A 372 13.41 -18.94 -12.95
N GLN A 373 13.50 -19.02 -14.30
CA GLN A 373 14.64 -19.65 -14.99
C GLN A 373 15.89 -18.76 -15.00
N PHE A 374 15.69 -17.43 -15.13
CA PHE A 374 16.79 -16.46 -15.29
C PHE A 374 16.80 -15.41 -14.18
N PRO A 375 17.01 -15.83 -12.92
CA PRO A 375 16.91 -14.92 -11.78
C PRO A 375 17.92 -13.76 -11.79
N ALA A 376 19.00 -13.86 -12.55
CA ALA A 376 19.96 -12.77 -12.73
C ALA A 376 19.60 -11.79 -13.88
N LEU A 377 18.46 -12.01 -14.57
CA LEU A 377 18.05 -11.19 -15.71
C LEU A 377 16.63 -10.66 -15.50
N LYS A 378 16.50 -9.35 -15.55
CA LYS A 378 15.18 -8.69 -15.50
C LYS A 378 14.40 -8.95 -16.80
N THR A 379 13.09 -9.03 -16.71
CA THR A 379 12.21 -9.09 -17.91
C THR A 379 12.19 -7.77 -18.67
N MET A 380 12.58 -6.67 -18.04
CA MET A 380 12.48 -5.29 -18.55
C MET A 380 11.05 -4.86 -18.90
N VAL A 381 10.04 -5.62 -18.45
CA VAL A 381 8.62 -5.32 -18.69
C VAL A 381 7.85 -5.46 -17.40
N CYS A 382 7.11 -4.42 -17.04
CA CYS A 382 6.12 -4.42 -15.96
C CYS A 382 4.77 -4.90 -16.48
N LEU A 383 4.21 -5.94 -15.89
CA LEU A 383 2.84 -6.35 -16.17
C LEU A 383 1.86 -5.41 -15.44
N ILE A 384 0.83 -4.93 -16.13
CA ILE A 384 -0.23 -4.10 -15.52
C ILE A 384 -1.56 -4.84 -15.67
N PHE A 385 -2.09 -5.34 -14.55
CA PHE A 385 -3.42 -5.95 -14.52
C PHE A 385 -4.47 -4.90 -14.18
N TYR A 386 -5.27 -4.54 -15.18
CA TYR A 386 -6.40 -3.62 -15.04
C TYR A 386 -7.71 -4.40 -14.95
N GLY A 387 -8.56 -4.04 -14.02
CA GLY A 387 -9.90 -4.63 -13.89
C GLY A 387 -10.58 -4.28 -12.57
N LYS A 388 -11.84 -4.65 -12.45
CA LYS A 388 -12.63 -4.40 -11.24
C LYS A 388 -12.01 -5.09 -10.01
N GLN A 389 -12.37 -4.62 -8.83
CA GLN A 389 -11.98 -5.29 -7.59
C GLN A 389 -12.55 -6.72 -7.56
N ARG A 390 -11.87 -7.64 -6.85
CA ARG A 390 -12.23 -9.06 -6.72
C ARG A 390 -12.24 -9.84 -8.05
N SER A 391 -11.55 -9.37 -9.08
CA SER A 391 -11.38 -10.09 -10.35
C SER A 391 -10.26 -11.14 -10.34
N GLY A 392 -9.55 -11.33 -9.21
CA GLY A 392 -8.48 -12.34 -9.08
C GLY A 392 -7.06 -11.81 -9.31
N LYS A 393 -6.87 -10.51 -9.57
CA LYS A 393 -5.54 -9.91 -9.81
C LYS A 393 -4.50 -10.25 -8.75
N SER A 394 -4.87 -10.12 -7.47
CA SER A 394 -3.97 -10.42 -6.35
C SER A 394 -3.59 -11.90 -6.27
N CYS A 395 -4.45 -12.82 -6.73
CA CYS A 395 -4.12 -14.24 -6.76
C CYS A 395 -2.89 -14.51 -7.62
N ILE A 396 -2.79 -13.90 -8.80
CA ILE A 396 -1.62 -14.02 -9.67
C ILE A 396 -0.48 -13.16 -9.17
N ALA A 397 -0.73 -11.87 -8.94
CA ALA A 397 0.34 -10.91 -8.67
C ALA A 397 1.04 -11.15 -7.33
N GLU A 398 0.31 -11.56 -6.30
CA GLU A 398 0.82 -11.68 -4.94
C GLU A 398 1.03 -13.13 -4.49
N ASN A 399 0.12 -14.05 -4.85
CA ASN A 399 0.14 -15.40 -4.29
C ASN A 399 0.90 -16.40 -5.17
N LEU A 400 0.65 -16.42 -6.49
CA LEU A 400 1.21 -17.44 -7.37
C LEU A 400 2.75 -17.50 -7.29
N LEU A 401 3.43 -16.38 -7.54
CA LEU A 401 4.89 -16.36 -7.53
C LEU A 401 5.48 -16.32 -6.12
N SER A 402 4.71 -15.92 -5.09
CA SER A 402 5.20 -15.87 -3.72
C SER A 402 5.45 -17.25 -3.12
N VAL A 403 4.70 -18.27 -3.53
CA VAL A 403 4.92 -19.66 -3.08
C VAL A 403 6.21 -20.20 -3.71
N ILE A 404 6.44 -19.95 -4.99
CA ILE A 404 7.65 -20.38 -5.70
C ILE A 404 8.87 -19.62 -5.20
N MET A 405 8.85 -18.30 -5.25
CA MET A 405 10.00 -17.44 -4.94
C MET A 405 10.29 -17.34 -3.43
N GLY A 406 9.25 -17.47 -2.61
CA GLY A 406 9.27 -17.16 -1.19
C GLY A 406 8.86 -15.71 -0.90
N LYS A 407 8.08 -15.52 0.17
CA LYS A 407 7.54 -14.21 0.60
C LYS A 407 8.63 -13.14 0.83
N ARG A 408 9.87 -13.55 1.13
CA ARG A 408 10.98 -12.62 1.38
C ARG A 408 11.53 -11.99 0.11
N LYS A 409 11.48 -12.71 -1.01
CA LYS A 409 11.93 -12.23 -2.32
C LYS A 409 10.86 -11.41 -3.04
N LEU A 410 9.66 -11.32 -2.46
CA LEU A 410 8.52 -10.54 -2.97
C LEU A 410 8.24 -9.36 -2.05
N MET A 411 7.89 -8.21 -2.63
CA MET A 411 7.37 -7.04 -1.92
C MET A 411 6.02 -6.67 -2.50
N VAL A 412 5.00 -6.58 -1.64
CA VAL A 412 3.67 -6.07 -2.00
C VAL A 412 3.46 -4.73 -1.32
N THR A 413 3.18 -3.69 -2.09
CA THR A 413 3.00 -2.34 -1.53
C THR A 413 2.10 -1.46 -2.40
N GLY A 414 1.30 -0.61 -1.76
CA GLY A 414 0.60 0.50 -2.44
C GLY A 414 1.38 1.82 -2.41
N SER A 415 2.59 1.84 -1.80
CA SER A 415 3.39 3.06 -1.65
C SER A 415 4.66 3.00 -2.49
N VAL A 416 4.78 3.97 -3.38
CA VAL A 416 5.98 4.19 -4.22
C VAL A 416 7.20 4.57 -3.36
N ASP A 417 6.98 5.27 -2.25
CA ASP A 417 8.04 5.65 -1.33
C ASP A 417 8.76 4.45 -0.70
N LYS A 418 8.09 3.30 -0.56
CA LYS A 418 8.74 2.08 -0.08
C LYS A 418 9.72 1.47 -1.07
N ILE A 419 9.57 1.81 -2.35
CA ILE A 419 10.42 1.29 -3.44
C ILE A 419 11.56 2.28 -3.74
N PHE A 420 11.27 3.59 -3.72
CA PHE A 420 12.19 4.64 -4.17
C PHE A 420 12.54 5.66 -3.08
N GLY A 421 11.84 5.63 -1.95
CA GLY A 421 12.05 6.55 -0.84
C GLY A 421 13.20 6.14 0.08
N LYS A 422 13.37 6.94 1.11
CA LYS A 422 14.29 6.65 2.21
C LYS A 422 13.89 5.33 2.90
N HIS A 423 14.87 4.52 3.22
CA HIS A 423 14.72 3.19 3.80
C HIS A 423 14.08 2.14 2.86
N SER A 424 14.37 2.26 1.55
CA SER A 424 14.04 1.23 0.58
C SER A 424 14.89 -0.03 0.80
N GLU A 425 14.23 -1.19 0.79
CA GLU A 425 14.87 -2.50 0.93
C GLU A 425 14.60 -3.40 -0.29
N VAL A 426 14.46 -2.79 -1.47
CA VAL A 426 14.15 -3.54 -2.71
C VAL A 426 15.33 -4.34 -3.25
N GLY A 427 16.56 -4.03 -2.84
CA GLY A 427 17.77 -4.68 -3.36
C GLY A 427 17.86 -6.19 -3.12
N ASP A 428 17.06 -6.75 -2.19
CA ASP A 428 16.96 -8.19 -1.95
C ASP A 428 15.64 -8.77 -2.48
N LYS A 429 14.91 -8.02 -3.28
CA LYS A 429 13.64 -8.46 -3.85
C LYS A 429 13.84 -8.90 -5.28
N HIS A 430 13.00 -9.81 -5.70
CA HIS A 430 12.97 -10.33 -7.06
C HIS A 430 11.70 -9.91 -7.80
N LEU A 431 10.63 -9.70 -7.03
CA LEU A 431 9.36 -9.24 -7.54
C LEU A 431 8.77 -8.16 -6.62
N VAL A 432 8.38 -7.05 -7.22
CA VAL A 432 7.62 -5.99 -6.55
C VAL A 432 6.24 -5.90 -7.17
N VAL A 433 5.22 -6.03 -6.34
CA VAL A 433 3.81 -5.87 -6.73
C VAL A 433 3.30 -4.54 -6.19
N LEU A 434 2.97 -3.64 -7.11
CA LEU A 434 2.34 -2.35 -6.82
C LEU A 434 0.83 -2.50 -6.86
N ASN A 435 0.21 -2.51 -5.69
CA ASN A 435 -1.25 -2.56 -5.57
C ASN A 435 -1.84 -1.17 -5.55
N GLU A 436 -2.90 -0.99 -6.35
CA GLU A 436 -3.72 0.22 -6.36
C GLU A 436 -2.86 1.50 -6.34
N ALA A 437 -2.06 1.71 -7.38
CA ALA A 437 -1.39 2.98 -7.59
C ALA A 437 -2.45 4.08 -7.72
N ASN A 438 -3.04 4.45 -6.58
CA ASN A 438 -4.08 5.45 -6.47
C ASN A 438 -3.44 6.76 -6.06
N GLY A 439 -3.66 7.81 -6.80
CA GLY A 439 -3.55 9.07 -6.22
C GLY A 439 -2.88 10.19 -6.98
N LYS A 440 -2.74 11.29 -6.29
CA LYS A 440 -2.25 12.59 -6.75
C LYS A 440 -0.81 12.57 -7.28
N ASP A 441 -0.10 11.44 -7.09
CA ASP A 441 1.32 11.27 -7.45
C ASP A 441 1.53 10.49 -8.76
N THR A 442 0.46 10.08 -9.48
CA THR A 442 0.54 9.19 -10.65
C THR A 442 1.41 9.70 -11.79
N LYS A 443 1.50 11.02 -12.00
CA LYS A 443 2.36 11.59 -13.04
C LYS A 443 3.87 11.41 -12.77
N ASN A 444 4.28 11.37 -11.49
CA ASN A 444 5.66 11.12 -11.10
C ASN A 444 5.98 9.62 -11.02
N ILE A 445 4.99 8.78 -10.71
CA ILE A 445 5.14 7.32 -10.59
C ILE A 445 5.62 6.71 -11.91
N HIS A 446 5.08 7.15 -13.02
CA HIS A 446 5.40 6.63 -14.34
C HIS A 446 6.91 6.73 -14.67
N GLU A 447 7.53 7.91 -14.52
CA GLU A 447 8.95 8.09 -14.81
C GLU A 447 9.82 7.29 -13.82
N VAL A 448 9.44 7.24 -12.56
CA VAL A 448 10.16 6.50 -11.52
C VAL A 448 10.09 4.98 -11.76
N ILE A 449 8.94 4.45 -12.20
CA ILE A 449 8.81 3.02 -12.53
C ILE A 449 9.55 2.69 -13.84
N LYS A 450 9.54 3.57 -14.84
CA LYS A 450 10.35 3.41 -16.04
C LYS A 450 11.83 3.25 -15.72
N ASP A 451 12.36 4.10 -14.84
CA ASP A 451 13.72 3.99 -14.34
C ASP A 451 13.94 2.64 -13.66
N ALA A 452 13.07 2.27 -12.74
CA ALA A 452 13.16 1.03 -11.98
C ALA A 452 13.18 -0.23 -12.85
N ILE A 453 12.38 -0.25 -13.92
CA ILE A 453 12.32 -1.39 -14.83
C ILE A 453 13.68 -1.59 -15.51
N SER A 454 14.38 -0.51 -15.88
CA SER A 454 15.57 -0.54 -16.73
C SER A 454 16.90 -0.30 -16.03
N ARG A 455 16.91 0.18 -14.78
CA ARG A 455 18.16 0.43 -14.04
C ARG A 455 18.89 -0.88 -13.72
N GLU A 456 20.21 -0.81 -13.66
CA GLU A 456 21.09 -1.94 -13.38
C GLU A 456 21.42 -2.07 -11.88
N THR A 457 21.39 -0.95 -11.16
CA THR A 457 21.70 -0.89 -9.73
C THR A 457 20.61 -0.18 -8.93
N VAL A 458 20.55 -0.48 -7.66
CA VAL A 458 19.62 0.13 -6.71
C VAL A 458 20.33 0.43 -5.39
N ILE A 459 19.96 1.55 -4.78
CA ILE A 459 20.41 1.88 -3.42
C ILE A 459 19.50 1.16 -2.41
N THR A 460 20.11 0.30 -1.63
CA THR A 460 19.47 -0.38 -0.49
C THR A 460 19.80 0.42 0.78
N ASP A 461 18.78 0.93 1.47
CA ASP A 461 18.91 1.80 2.66
C ASP A 461 18.17 1.21 3.87
N PRO A 462 18.68 0.14 4.52
CA PRO A 462 18.03 -0.45 5.67
C PRO A 462 18.12 0.49 6.89
N LYS A 463 17.06 0.55 7.67
CA LYS A 463 16.98 1.45 8.83
C LYS A 463 18.09 1.21 9.86
N GLY A 464 19.02 2.18 9.97
CA GLY A 464 20.12 2.16 10.93
C GLY A 464 21.37 1.42 10.45
N ILE A 465 21.40 1.03 9.19
CA ILE A 465 22.58 0.49 8.49
C ILE A 465 22.95 1.50 7.41
N GLU A 466 24.21 1.63 7.09
CA GLU A 466 24.66 2.50 6.01
C GLU A 466 24.08 2.04 4.68
N ALA A 467 23.59 3.00 3.89
CA ALA A 467 23.04 2.71 2.57
C ALA A 467 24.14 2.19 1.64
N PHE A 468 23.82 1.19 0.84
CA PHE A 468 24.76 0.57 -0.09
C PHE A 468 24.13 0.28 -1.44
N GLU A 469 24.95 0.22 -2.45
CA GLU A 469 24.53 -0.13 -3.80
C GLU A 469 24.46 -1.65 -3.98
N SER A 470 23.37 -2.12 -4.59
CA SER A 470 23.14 -3.52 -4.97
C SER A 470 22.81 -3.61 -6.45
N THR A 471 23.10 -4.74 -7.09
CA THR A 471 22.57 -5.03 -8.44
C THR A 471 21.05 -5.19 -8.36
N ASP A 472 20.33 -4.64 -9.32
CA ASP A 472 18.86 -4.65 -9.36
C ASP A 472 18.35 -5.81 -10.22
N TYR A 473 17.77 -6.82 -9.58
CA TYR A 473 17.15 -7.98 -10.23
C TYR A 473 15.61 -7.93 -10.17
N VAL A 474 15.04 -6.80 -9.77
CA VAL A 474 13.61 -6.68 -9.48
C VAL A 474 12.79 -6.64 -10.75
N ASN A 475 11.78 -7.51 -10.83
CA ASN A 475 10.70 -7.44 -11.79
C ASN A 475 9.47 -6.78 -11.17
N TYR A 476 8.60 -6.20 -11.99
CA TYR A 476 7.48 -5.40 -11.51
C TYR A 476 6.15 -5.91 -12.04
N ILE A 477 5.15 -6.01 -11.17
CA ILE A 477 3.74 -6.20 -11.50
C ILE A 477 2.95 -5.04 -10.87
N MET A 478 2.01 -4.49 -11.60
CA MET A 478 1.10 -3.46 -11.10
C MET A 478 -0.34 -3.97 -11.18
N THR A 479 -1.13 -3.72 -10.16
CA THR A 479 -2.58 -3.96 -10.20
C THR A 479 -3.32 -2.64 -10.03
N THR A 480 -4.34 -2.42 -10.84
CA THR A 480 -5.12 -1.18 -10.79
C THR A 480 -6.56 -1.40 -11.23
N ASN A 481 -7.46 -0.56 -10.75
CA ASN A 481 -8.83 -0.42 -11.24
C ASN A 481 -9.05 0.91 -11.98
N ASN A 482 -7.98 1.70 -12.15
CA ASN A 482 -7.99 2.97 -12.83
C ASN A 482 -7.16 2.89 -14.12
N ILE A 483 -7.78 3.09 -15.27
CA ILE A 483 -7.11 3.07 -16.57
C ILE A 483 -6.04 4.15 -16.72
N SER A 484 -6.20 5.28 -16.03
CA SER A 484 -5.25 6.40 -16.04
C SER A 484 -4.20 6.30 -14.92
N ALA A 485 -4.04 5.14 -14.29
CA ALA A 485 -3.05 4.95 -13.22
C ALA A 485 -1.61 5.06 -13.71
N VAL A 486 -1.37 4.73 -14.97
CA VAL A 486 -0.05 4.81 -15.62
C VAL A 486 -0.23 5.48 -16.97
N ASP A 487 0.61 6.47 -17.23
CA ASP A 487 0.73 7.10 -18.54
C ASP A 487 1.62 6.20 -19.42
N VAL A 488 1.05 5.56 -20.44
CA VAL A 488 1.76 4.61 -21.30
C VAL A 488 1.87 5.19 -22.71
N PRO A 489 3.02 5.77 -23.07
CA PRO A 489 3.26 6.24 -24.45
C PRO A 489 3.16 5.10 -25.47
N SER A 490 2.81 5.45 -26.69
CA SER A 490 2.62 4.47 -27.79
C SER A 490 3.88 3.64 -28.07
N ASP A 491 5.04 4.26 -27.99
CA ASP A 491 6.36 3.70 -28.26
C ASP A 491 7.00 3.00 -27.06
N ASP A 492 6.41 3.10 -25.86
CA ASP A 492 6.99 2.50 -24.66
C ASP A 492 6.83 0.97 -24.65
N SER A 493 7.96 0.28 -24.62
CA SER A 493 8.04 -1.19 -24.60
C SER A 493 8.09 -1.79 -23.18
N ARG A 494 8.15 -0.97 -22.14
CA ARG A 494 8.34 -1.42 -20.73
C ARG A 494 7.07 -1.79 -20.01
N PHE A 495 5.90 -1.46 -20.54
CA PHE A 495 4.61 -1.77 -19.92
C PHE A 495 3.80 -2.74 -20.77
N MET A 496 3.22 -3.74 -20.10
CA MET A 496 2.28 -4.70 -20.66
C MET A 496 0.93 -4.59 -19.95
N PRO A 497 0.04 -3.68 -20.40
CA PRO A 497 -1.29 -3.55 -19.80
C PRO A 497 -2.23 -4.66 -20.30
N ILE A 498 -2.94 -5.28 -19.37
CA ILE A 498 -3.86 -6.40 -19.58
C ILE A 498 -5.19 -6.09 -18.90
N ALA A 499 -6.27 -6.01 -19.67
CA ALA A 499 -7.62 -5.91 -19.14
C ALA A 499 -8.10 -7.30 -18.72
N VAL A 500 -8.12 -7.58 -17.42
CA VAL A 500 -8.48 -8.89 -16.89
C VAL A 500 -9.98 -9.19 -17.11
N ASN A 501 -10.30 -10.46 -17.31
CA ASN A 501 -11.67 -10.89 -17.42
C ASN A 501 -12.37 -10.79 -16.07
N ASN A 502 -13.54 -10.14 -16.04
CA ASN A 502 -14.31 -9.89 -14.82
C ASN A 502 -15.40 -10.96 -14.55
N CYS A 503 -15.47 -12.03 -15.33
CA CYS A 503 -16.55 -13.04 -15.23
C CYS A 503 -16.52 -13.83 -13.92
N LEU A 504 -15.40 -13.86 -13.21
CA LEU A 504 -15.24 -14.57 -11.95
C LEU A 504 -15.62 -13.74 -10.71
N ILE A 505 -15.99 -12.47 -10.89
CA ILE A 505 -16.36 -11.60 -9.76
C ILE A 505 -17.59 -12.19 -9.06
N GLY A 506 -17.48 -12.36 -7.74
CA GLY A 506 -18.54 -12.94 -6.91
C GLY A 506 -18.54 -14.47 -6.84
N ASN A 507 -17.69 -15.16 -7.59
CA ASN A 507 -17.58 -16.63 -7.50
C ASN A 507 -16.65 -17.03 -6.34
N ILE A 508 -17.20 -17.05 -5.13
CA ILE A 508 -16.45 -17.32 -3.89
C ILE A 508 -15.86 -18.73 -3.89
N ASP A 509 -16.63 -19.72 -4.37
CA ASP A 509 -16.19 -21.13 -4.38
C ASP A 509 -14.99 -21.32 -5.30
N TYR A 510 -15.00 -20.71 -6.48
CA TYR A 510 -13.87 -20.74 -7.40
C TYR A 510 -12.58 -20.21 -6.74
N PHE A 511 -12.66 -19.05 -6.07
CA PHE A 511 -11.48 -18.45 -5.43
C PHE A 511 -11.04 -19.22 -4.19
N LYS A 512 -11.96 -19.88 -3.48
CA LYS A 512 -11.63 -20.77 -2.36
C LYS A 512 -10.83 -21.97 -2.85
N GLU A 513 -11.29 -22.62 -3.92
CA GLU A 513 -10.61 -23.75 -4.52
C GLU A 513 -9.26 -23.36 -5.14
N LEU A 514 -9.21 -22.24 -5.88
CA LEU A 514 -7.95 -21.72 -6.42
C LEU A 514 -6.91 -21.45 -5.34
N ARG A 515 -7.35 -20.90 -4.20
CA ARG A 515 -6.45 -20.66 -3.07
C ARG A 515 -5.96 -21.97 -2.47
N ALA A 516 -6.82 -22.97 -2.33
CA ALA A 516 -6.42 -24.29 -1.86
C ALA A 516 -5.34 -24.90 -2.76
N ASP A 517 -5.48 -24.79 -4.09
CA ASP A 517 -4.46 -25.24 -5.04
C ASP A 517 -3.15 -24.42 -4.93
N MET A 518 -3.23 -23.11 -4.68
CA MET A 518 -2.04 -22.28 -4.46
C MET A 518 -1.35 -22.52 -3.11
N ASP A 519 -2.08 -23.01 -2.11
CA ASP A 519 -1.53 -23.40 -0.80
C ASP A 519 -1.00 -24.86 -0.83
N ASP A 520 -1.35 -25.65 -1.84
CA ASP A 520 -0.87 -27.01 -2.03
C ASP A 520 0.52 -27.02 -2.68
N ILE A 521 1.51 -27.50 -1.94
CA ILE A 521 2.90 -27.51 -2.39
C ILE A 521 3.13 -28.45 -3.57
N ASP A 522 2.38 -29.55 -3.68
CA ASP A 522 2.49 -30.51 -4.79
C ASP A 522 2.01 -29.85 -6.10
N VAL A 523 0.91 -29.07 -6.04
CA VAL A 523 0.39 -28.31 -7.18
C VAL A 523 1.38 -27.22 -7.60
N MET A 524 1.85 -26.44 -6.63
CA MET A 524 2.77 -25.32 -6.92
C MET A 524 4.15 -25.81 -7.37
N GLY A 525 4.64 -26.91 -6.84
CA GLY A 525 5.87 -27.55 -7.29
C GLY A 525 5.75 -28.10 -8.72
N SER A 526 4.60 -28.70 -9.07
CA SER A 526 4.32 -29.14 -10.43
C SER A 526 4.25 -27.96 -11.41
N PHE A 527 3.64 -26.86 -11.00
CA PHE A 527 3.60 -25.63 -11.81
C PHE A 527 5.00 -25.01 -11.99
N TYR A 528 5.82 -25.00 -10.93
CA TYR A 528 7.21 -24.56 -11.00
C TYR A 528 8.03 -25.41 -11.97
N ASP A 529 7.89 -26.72 -11.91
CA ASP A 529 8.52 -27.67 -12.85
C ASP A 529 8.17 -27.37 -14.31
N ASP A 530 6.89 -27.06 -14.57
CA ASP A 530 6.42 -26.70 -15.90
C ASP A 530 7.02 -25.37 -16.38
N LEU A 531 7.11 -24.36 -15.48
CA LEU A 531 7.78 -23.09 -15.79
C LEU A 531 9.27 -23.30 -16.08
N MET A 532 9.97 -24.15 -15.31
CA MET A 532 11.38 -24.44 -15.50
C MET A 532 11.68 -25.21 -16.78
N LYS A 533 10.74 -26.01 -17.30
CA LYS A 533 10.87 -26.78 -18.55
C LYS A 533 10.45 -25.99 -19.78
N ARG A 534 9.86 -24.81 -19.60
CA ARG A 534 9.34 -23.99 -20.70
C ARG A 534 10.49 -23.50 -21.59
N ASP A 535 10.38 -23.72 -22.89
CA ASP A 535 11.37 -23.25 -23.86
C ASP A 535 11.26 -21.73 -24.08
N LEU A 536 12.28 -21.01 -23.69
CA LEU A 536 12.41 -19.57 -23.85
C LEU A 536 13.52 -19.20 -24.84
N THR A 537 13.96 -20.14 -25.68
CA THR A 537 15.02 -19.91 -26.68
C THR A 537 14.62 -18.79 -27.63
N GLY A 538 15.40 -17.71 -27.63
CA GLY A 538 15.14 -16.53 -28.46
C GLY A 538 13.97 -15.66 -28.00
N TRP A 539 13.27 -16.01 -26.91
CA TRP A 539 12.19 -15.17 -26.38
C TRP A 539 12.74 -13.97 -25.59
N ASN A 540 12.07 -12.82 -25.74
CA ASN A 540 12.37 -11.60 -25.00
C ASN A 540 11.08 -10.85 -24.70
N ALA A 541 10.88 -10.47 -23.45
CA ALA A 541 9.64 -9.86 -22.98
C ALA A 541 9.30 -8.53 -23.69
N CYS A 542 10.30 -7.74 -24.08
CA CYS A 542 10.06 -6.48 -24.78
C CYS A 542 9.64 -6.71 -26.24
N THR A 543 10.28 -7.66 -26.92
CA THR A 543 10.09 -7.91 -28.36
C THR A 543 8.81 -8.67 -28.66
N TYR A 544 8.50 -9.68 -27.84
CA TYR A 544 7.34 -10.56 -28.05
C TYR A 544 6.07 -10.11 -27.33
N ARG A 545 6.02 -8.86 -26.91
CA ARG A 545 4.88 -8.32 -26.18
C ARG A 545 3.66 -8.15 -27.10
N PRO A 546 2.51 -8.79 -26.77
CA PRO A 546 1.29 -8.64 -27.53
C PRO A 546 0.77 -7.20 -27.49
N MET A 547 0.15 -6.75 -28.59
CA MET A 547 -0.65 -5.53 -28.56
C MET A 547 -2.01 -5.85 -27.93
N THR A 548 -2.42 -5.12 -26.90
CA THR A 548 -3.71 -5.26 -26.25
C THR A 548 -4.59 -4.04 -26.51
N ASP A 549 -5.91 -4.24 -26.56
CA ASP A 549 -6.86 -3.12 -26.71
C ASP A 549 -6.69 -2.11 -25.57
N LEU A 550 -6.47 -2.60 -24.34
CA LEU A 550 -6.20 -1.74 -23.19
C LEU A 550 -4.96 -0.84 -23.41
N LYS A 551 -3.92 -1.35 -24.06
CA LYS A 551 -2.77 -0.51 -24.38
C LYS A 551 -3.16 0.61 -25.34
N SER A 552 -3.96 0.30 -26.34
CA SER A 552 -4.47 1.30 -27.30
C SER A 552 -5.31 2.35 -26.58
N ASP A 553 -6.23 1.94 -25.71
CA ASP A 553 -7.06 2.84 -24.90
C ASP A 553 -6.21 3.72 -23.98
N MET A 554 -5.20 3.15 -23.30
CA MET A 554 -4.30 3.91 -22.43
C MET A 554 -3.46 4.91 -23.19
N VAL A 555 -2.97 4.56 -24.38
CA VAL A 555 -2.25 5.47 -25.28
C VAL A 555 -3.16 6.62 -25.70
N GLU A 556 -4.41 6.34 -26.09
CA GLU A 556 -5.38 7.36 -26.48
C GLU A 556 -5.67 8.33 -25.31
N LEU A 557 -5.83 7.81 -24.10
CA LEU A 557 -6.03 8.62 -22.88
C LEU A 557 -4.78 9.41 -22.47
N SER A 558 -3.60 8.98 -22.88
CA SER A 558 -2.30 9.62 -22.60
C SER A 558 -1.92 10.69 -23.60
N ILE A 559 -2.66 10.83 -24.71
CA ILE A 559 -2.39 11.84 -25.72
C ILE A 559 -2.43 13.24 -25.09
N SER A 560 -1.35 13.98 -25.22
CA SER A 560 -1.28 15.33 -24.68
C SER A 560 -2.34 16.22 -25.33
N PRO A 561 -2.91 17.20 -24.60
CA PRO A 561 -3.85 18.15 -25.17
C PRO A 561 -3.31 18.89 -26.40
N TYR A 562 -2.01 18.97 -26.53
CA TYR A 562 -1.35 19.60 -27.68
C TYR A 562 -1.31 18.65 -28.87
N GLN A 563 -1.11 17.36 -28.66
CA GLN A 563 -1.21 16.36 -29.72
C GLN A 563 -2.66 16.17 -30.18
N GLU A 564 -3.62 16.14 -29.24
CA GLU A 564 -5.06 16.14 -29.57
C GLU A 564 -5.42 17.36 -30.43
N PHE A 565 -4.86 18.54 -30.10
CA PHE A 565 -5.07 19.75 -30.88
C PHE A 565 -4.49 19.60 -32.31
N ILE A 566 -3.33 18.99 -32.47
CA ILE A 566 -2.78 18.71 -33.80
C ILE A 566 -3.67 17.74 -34.59
N ASN A 567 -4.16 16.68 -33.92
CA ASN A 567 -5.10 15.75 -34.55
C ASN A 567 -6.41 16.42 -34.93
N TRP A 568 -6.93 17.31 -34.08
CA TRP A 568 -8.10 18.13 -34.38
C TRP A 568 -7.85 19.06 -35.58
N LEU A 569 -6.66 19.69 -35.70
CA LEU A 569 -6.31 20.50 -36.84
C LEU A 569 -6.34 19.71 -38.14
N TYR A 570 -5.90 18.43 -38.13
CA TYR A 570 -5.94 17.58 -39.34
C TYR A 570 -7.38 17.31 -39.80
N ILE A 571 -8.36 17.38 -38.91
CA ILE A 571 -9.78 17.21 -39.22
C ILE A 571 -10.39 18.56 -39.64
N ASP A 572 -10.23 19.58 -38.81
CA ASP A 572 -10.83 20.92 -38.99
C ASP A 572 -10.29 21.63 -40.24
N LEU A 573 -9.01 21.47 -40.52
CA LEU A 573 -8.32 22.03 -41.68
C LEU A 573 -8.04 20.98 -42.77
N SER A 574 -8.82 19.91 -42.85
CA SER A 574 -8.61 18.83 -43.83
C SER A 574 -8.59 19.31 -45.28
N CYS A 575 -9.30 20.39 -45.59
CA CYS A 575 -9.26 21.03 -46.93
C CYS A 575 -7.95 21.76 -47.26
N GLU A 576 -7.16 22.15 -46.25
CA GLU A 576 -5.85 22.77 -46.43
C GLU A 576 -4.72 21.75 -46.59
N PHE A 577 -4.94 20.51 -46.06
CA PHE A 577 -4.12 19.34 -46.29
C PHE A 577 -4.68 18.57 -47.50
N ASN A 578 -4.08 18.68 -48.63
CA ASN A 578 -4.48 17.94 -49.85
C ASN A 578 -3.34 17.05 -50.36
N ASP A 579 -3.63 16.19 -51.33
CA ASP A 579 -2.67 15.24 -51.89
C ASP A 579 -1.36 15.87 -52.40
N ASN A 580 -1.36 17.18 -52.68
CA ASN A 580 -0.20 17.95 -53.11
C ASN A 580 0.41 18.81 -51.99
N ASN A 581 -0.23 18.95 -50.83
CA ASN A 581 0.21 19.82 -49.75
C ASN A 581 -0.07 19.22 -48.36
N ASN A 582 0.86 18.44 -47.89
CA ASN A 582 0.80 17.85 -46.54
C ASN A 582 1.27 18.81 -45.45
N ILE A 583 1.42 20.10 -45.72
CA ILE A 583 2.04 21.05 -44.83
C ILE A 583 1.20 22.33 -44.75
N ILE A 584 0.85 22.72 -43.53
CA ILE A 584 0.23 24.02 -43.22
C ILE A 584 1.20 24.89 -42.43
N SER A 585 1.05 26.20 -42.52
CA SER A 585 1.91 27.15 -41.81
C SER A 585 1.12 28.31 -41.20
N TYR A 586 1.23 28.47 -39.88
CA TYR A 586 0.54 29.51 -39.14
C TYR A 586 1.48 30.26 -38.20
N THR A 587 1.07 31.47 -37.80
CA THR A 587 1.78 32.15 -36.69
C THR A 587 1.46 31.52 -35.36
N GLY A 588 2.35 31.70 -34.39
CA GLY A 588 2.10 31.20 -33.03
C GLY A 588 0.87 31.78 -32.35
N SER A 589 0.47 32.98 -32.76
CA SER A 589 -0.77 33.64 -32.24
C SER A 589 -2.03 33.01 -32.82
N ASP A 590 -2.01 32.72 -34.13
CA ASP A 590 -3.15 32.08 -34.81
C ASP A 590 -3.38 30.66 -34.30
N LEU A 591 -2.30 29.86 -34.18
CA LEU A 591 -2.39 28.52 -33.62
C LEU A 591 -2.87 28.54 -32.15
N TYR A 592 -2.42 29.51 -31.36
CA TYR A 592 -2.90 29.62 -29.98
C TYR A 592 -4.36 30.03 -29.89
N TYR A 593 -4.84 30.85 -30.84
CA TYR A 593 -6.27 31.17 -30.95
C TYR A 593 -7.09 29.91 -31.30
N MET A 594 -6.64 29.12 -32.27
CA MET A 594 -7.27 27.84 -32.63
C MET A 594 -7.24 26.85 -31.48
N PHE A 595 -6.13 26.79 -30.73
CA PHE A 595 -6.03 25.95 -29.53
C PHE A 595 -7.05 26.34 -28.45
N LYS A 596 -7.31 27.63 -28.25
CA LYS A 596 -8.35 28.07 -27.30
C LYS A 596 -9.76 27.70 -27.78
N ARG A 597 -10.01 27.73 -29.09
CA ARG A 597 -11.27 27.28 -29.69
C ARG A 597 -11.44 25.76 -29.46
N PHE A 598 -10.46 24.96 -29.85
CA PHE A 598 -10.41 23.52 -29.60
C PHE A 598 -10.64 23.19 -28.12
N TRP A 599 -9.98 23.92 -27.21
CA TRP A 599 -10.10 23.72 -25.76
C TRP A 599 -11.54 23.90 -25.27
N GLY A 600 -12.24 24.90 -25.81
CA GLY A 600 -13.65 25.14 -25.51
C GLY A 600 -14.59 24.10 -26.11
N GLU A 601 -14.33 23.67 -27.35
CA GLU A 601 -15.10 22.64 -28.05
C GLU A 601 -15.00 21.27 -27.35
N CYS A 602 -13.85 20.97 -26.74
CA CYS A 602 -13.65 19.74 -25.94
C CYS A 602 -14.30 19.79 -24.55
N GLY A 603 -15.10 20.82 -24.21
CA GLY A 603 -15.79 20.95 -22.93
C GLY A 603 -14.85 21.06 -21.71
N ARG A 604 -13.64 21.53 -21.89
CA ARG A 604 -12.65 21.66 -20.81
C ARG A 604 -12.91 22.91 -19.99
N PHE A 605 -13.32 22.75 -18.74
CA PHE A 605 -13.66 23.84 -17.83
C PHE A 605 -12.46 24.61 -17.27
N ASN A 606 -11.25 24.07 -17.38
CA ASN A 606 -10.03 24.73 -16.92
C ASN A 606 -9.51 25.72 -17.98
N GLN A 607 -8.81 26.77 -17.55
CA GLN A 607 -8.17 27.68 -18.51
C GLN A 607 -7.05 26.95 -19.28
N PRO A 608 -6.95 27.17 -20.61
CA PRO A 608 -5.87 26.61 -21.41
C PRO A 608 -4.51 27.14 -20.95
N SER A 609 -3.45 26.42 -21.25
CA SER A 609 -2.08 26.86 -20.94
C SER A 609 -1.77 28.22 -21.57
N THR A 610 -0.81 28.95 -21.01
CA THR A 610 -0.36 30.22 -21.60
C THR A 610 0.21 30.00 -22.99
N GLN A 611 0.16 31.03 -23.85
CA GLN A 611 0.71 30.98 -25.22
C GLN A 611 2.19 30.56 -25.24
N THR A 612 2.96 30.99 -24.24
CA THR A 612 4.37 30.61 -24.11
C THR A 612 4.53 29.12 -23.88
N LYS A 613 3.78 28.54 -22.92
CA LYS A 613 3.80 27.10 -22.63
C LYS A 613 3.30 26.30 -23.82
N PHE A 614 2.20 26.72 -24.46
CA PHE A 614 1.68 26.14 -25.67
C PHE A 614 2.76 26.05 -26.78
N GLY A 615 3.46 27.17 -27.04
CA GLY A 615 4.51 27.19 -28.05
C GLY A 615 5.72 26.30 -27.73
N ILE A 616 6.04 26.12 -26.45
CA ILE A 616 7.11 25.20 -26.02
C ILE A 616 6.69 23.74 -26.26
N GLU A 617 5.48 23.38 -25.88
CA GLU A 617 4.97 22.01 -26.02
C GLU A 617 4.74 21.63 -27.49
N LEU A 618 4.22 22.53 -28.31
CA LEU A 618 4.07 22.28 -29.75
C LEU A 618 5.40 21.92 -30.46
N LYS A 619 6.50 22.55 -30.04
CA LYS A 619 7.82 22.27 -30.63
C LYS A 619 8.36 20.89 -30.35
N ARG A 620 7.79 20.21 -29.34
CA ARG A 620 8.18 18.85 -28.95
C ARG A 620 7.44 17.78 -29.72
N LEU A 621 6.40 18.17 -30.47
CA LEU A 621 5.59 17.23 -31.23
C LEU A 621 6.22 16.93 -32.59
N ASP A 622 6.12 15.66 -32.97
CA ASP A 622 6.56 15.21 -34.29
C ASP A 622 5.74 15.90 -35.39
N GLY A 623 6.41 16.21 -36.48
CA GLY A 623 5.78 16.91 -37.60
C GLY A 623 5.56 18.42 -37.38
N VAL A 624 6.01 18.99 -36.25
CA VAL A 624 5.90 20.43 -35.98
C VAL A 624 7.26 21.10 -35.99
N GLU A 625 7.51 21.89 -37.01
CA GLU A 625 8.70 22.73 -37.13
C GLU A 625 8.36 24.17 -36.77
N CYS A 626 9.28 24.91 -36.16
CA CYS A 626 9.09 26.34 -35.95
C CYS A 626 10.34 27.16 -36.32
N LYS A 627 10.11 28.31 -36.96
CA LYS A 627 11.16 29.27 -37.29
C LYS A 627 10.69 30.69 -37.00
N LYS A 628 11.62 31.54 -36.57
CA LYS A 628 11.34 32.98 -36.40
C LYS A 628 11.58 33.68 -37.71
N ILE A 629 10.53 34.23 -38.35
CA ILE A 629 10.59 34.94 -39.62
C ILE A 629 10.11 36.37 -39.36
N GLN A 630 10.94 37.35 -39.65
CA GLN A 630 10.64 38.80 -39.46
C GLN A 630 10.10 39.14 -38.06
N GLY A 631 10.72 38.52 -37.03
CA GLY A 631 10.31 38.76 -35.62
C GLY A 631 9.15 37.91 -35.13
N VAL A 632 8.40 37.23 -36.01
CA VAL A 632 7.21 36.42 -35.69
C VAL A 632 7.57 34.93 -35.69
N MET A 633 7.11 34.19 -34.69
CA MET A 633 7.23 32.73 -34.66
C MET A 633 6.20 32.12 -35.61
N LYS A 634 6.69 31.38 -36.63
CA LYS A 634 5.85 30.60 -37.55
C LYS A 634 6.04 29.11 -37.28
N TYR A 635 4.96 28.40 -37.25
CA TYR A 635 4.91 26.96 -37.09
C TYR A 635 4.50 26.32 -38.40
N LYS A 636 5.23 25.29 -38.79
CA LYS A 636 4.97 24.48 -39.95
C LYS A 636 4.56 23.11 -39.46
N ILE A 637 3.35 22.69 -39.76
CA ILE A 637 2.75 21.44 -39.30
C ILE A 637 2.65 20.53 -40.54
N THR A 638 3.31 19.38 -40.46
CA THR A 638 3.30 18.36 -41.49
C THR A 638 2.40 17.21 -41.05
N ARG A 639 1.41 16.87 -41.87
CA ARG A 639 0.56 15.71 -41.61
C ARG A 639 1.40 14.45 -41.73
N ILE A 640 1.59 13.76 -40.62
CA ILE A 640 2.24 12.46 -40.55
C ILE A 640 1.14 11.44 -40.82
N GLY A 641 1.34 10.60 -41.86
CA GLY A 641 0.37 9.60 -42.32
C GLY A 641 0.12 8.47 -41.37
#